data_16494ea10282c167dcd7cd2245d66777
#
_entry.id   16494ea10282c167dcd7cd2245d66777
#
_cell.length_a   1.000
_cell.length_b   1.000
_cell.length_c   1.000
_cell.angle_alpha   90.00
_cell.angle_beta   90.00
_cell.angle_gamma   90.00
#
_symmetry.space_group_name_H-M   'P 1'
#
loop_
_entity.id
_entity.type
_entity.pdbx_description
1 polymer ?
#
loop_
_entity_poly.entity_id
_entity_poly.type
_entity_poly.pdbx_seq_one_letter_code
_entity_poly.pdbx_strand_id
1 'polypeptide(L)'
;MLKNRKISYKVYLVLLAAVMLFSLFFAGIFSYEDTNILNIPDKLSELAGHFWQYNRYFNKYTLQCLGWGFLAWIFLCYVIMDKMRNWQSHIAYGSEDWGDAEDITKRRANKDESYNRIISKNLRIDTQGKGKASNNNMVVVASSGKFKTTSVVVPNLLSGGANKIVLDVKGELMRDYGLYLKEKGCTIRCLNLKYPEQSDRYNPFEYIETEEDIIKLIANIQKSITPPDALKGDPFWDDGVALYLQSLFYYEWWYAEKEGRTKEFNNVLILVNLEARKDLSKPVEKGKQPVTMLQTKMDELADEDSPDNPAVRDYRKLKDGAAETVRSIIIITNAKLKLCETKALKRIFEKDDMHLKEFATGVGGTLEKPNKNKLIIFLCVDDSDTSYNFVCSMLYSQALTILMRMADNNLGGSLPIPLELWLDEFYAGARPADCAQLMGVIRSRNISMIPILQSVSQLKDLYQGEKAEIIHDNCPIFWFGGCGQGAIETQKAISELLGKATVDIASDGSNGNNRSNNYQKTGRELMTPAEVKKMDKHNCIVFLEDERPILDRKSLPWEGNPLFKHAMQLNKESGVGGYIVEPKSMIDPHTGEYVTIHNSINIEETSEIPEGVKPIDIFSDEFLHMNFTYKEPADSDISDELKRLYALESNFNKKEQRRKTANKANKNVTESVTSENSNTDKMDKIDNKYTSDDIPDSIEDGIIQYFSHMNENQRELIQAAIEDGMPDMFIRRMFRMDYEKMKQYYDSYFVE
;
A
#
# COMPACT_ATOMS: atom_id res chain seq x y z
N MET A 1 12.56 -13.75 30.95
CA MET A 1 12.75 -13.84 32.44
C MET A 1 13.59 -15.07 32.77
N LEU A 2 14.85 -14.89 33.13
CA LEU A 2 15.76 -15.97 33.48
C LEU A 2 15.41 -16.48 34.87
N LYS A 3 14.71 -17.61 34.93
CA LYS A 3 14.33 -18.23 36.19
C LYS A 3 15.59 -18.91 36.79
N ASN A 4 16.28 -18.22 37.70
CA ASN A 4 17.32 -18.80 38.51
C ASN A 4 16.76 -20.05 39.23
N ARG A 5 17.12 -21.23 38.76
CA ARG A 5 16.81 -22.48 39.45
C ARG A 5 17.63 -22.55 40.75
N LYS A 6 17.16 -21.88 41.77
CA LYS A 6 17.71 -22.08 43.12
C LYS A 6 17.14 -23.41 43.65
N ILE A 7 18.00 -24.38 43.84
CA ILE A 7 17.61 -25.58 44.62
C ILE A 7 17.29 -25.08 46.05
N SER A 8 16.14 -25.54 46.56
CA SER A 8 15.77 -25.23 47.94
C SER A 8 16.80 -25.81 48.87
N TYR A 9 17.22 -25.08 49.91
CA TYR A 9 18.11 -25.55 50.98
C TYR A 9 17.66 -26.87 51.59
N LYS A 10 16.34 -27.14 51.55
CA LYS A 10 15.74 -28.44 51.99
C LYS A 10 16.31 -29.63 51.24
N VAL A 11 16.66 -29.51 49.97
CA VAL A 11 17.24 -30.59 49.17
C VAL A 11 18.67 -30.90 49.66
N TYR A 12 19.45 -29.87 50.00
CA TYR A 12 20.79 -30.08 50.55
C TYR A 12 20.75 -30.72 51.94
N LEU A 13 19.73 -30.38 52.76
CA LEU A 13 19.51 -31.03 54.07
C LEU A 13 19.06 -32.49 53.93
N VAL A 14 18.17 -32.79 52.99
CA VAL A 14 17.76 -34.17 52.68
C VAL A 14 18.97 -34.98 52.21
N LEU A 15 19.78 -34.40 51.31
CA LEU A 15 20.99 -35.04 50.81
C LEU A 15 22.03 -35.24 51.91
N LEU A 16 22.20 -34.29 52.83
CA LEU A 16 23.03 -34.44 54.01
C LEU A 16 22.56 -35.63 54.88
N ALA A 17 21.25 -35.65 55.19
CA ALA A 17 20.68 -36.73 55.99
C ALA A 17 20.89 -38.10 55.33
N ALA A 18 20.68 -38.18 54.00
CA ALA A 18 20.88 -39.43 53.25
C ALA A 18 22.34 -39.89 53.25
N VAL A 19 23.29 -38.98 53.01
CA VAL A 19 24.74 -39.28 53.03
C VAL A 19 25.20 -39.66 54.44
N MET A 20 24.71 -38.97 55.46
CA MET A 20 25.07 -39.27 56.86
C MET A 20 24.49 -40.61 57.28
N LEU A 21 23.26 -40.95 56.93
CA LEU A 21 22.65 -42.28 57.16
C LEU A 21 23.44 -43.39 56.47
N PHE A 22 23.84 -43.15 55.20
CA PHE A 22 24.66 -44.11 54.45
C PHE A 22 26.04 -44.28 55.09
N SER A 23 26.67 -43.18 55.54
CA SER A 23 27.98 -43.21 56.23
C SER A 23 27.89 -43.95 57.58
N LEU A 24 26.78 -43.74 58.28
CA LEU A 24 26.50 -44.48 59.51
C LEU A 24 26.34 -45.95 59.25
N PHE A 25 25.56 -46.31 58.23
CA PHE A 25 25.38 -47.68 57.77
C PHE A 25 26.72 -48.31 57.35
N PHE A 26 27.54 -47.55 56.60
CA PHE A 26 28.87 -47.97 56.17
C PHE A 26 29.83 -48.23 57.39
N ALA A 27 29.72 -47.40 58.43
CA ALA A 27 30.49 -47.58 59.65
C ALA A 27 30.20 -48.99 60.30
N GLY A 28 29.01 -49.51 60.14
CA GLY A 28 28.63 -50.86 60.63
C GLY A 28 29.48 -51.98 60.06
N ILE A 29 30.09 -51.78 58.87
CA ILE A 29 30.98 -52.78 58.26
C ILE A 29 32.23 -53.02 59.13
N PHE A 30 32.75 -51.95 59.73
CA PHE A 30 33.95 -52.06 60.59
C PHE A 30 33.69 -52.59 61.98
N SER A 31 32.47 -53.08 62.28
CA SER A 31 32.18 -53.79 63.47
C SER A 31 32.53 -55.33 63.39
N TYR A 32 32.86 -55.75 62.20
CA TYR A 32 33.32 -57.10 61.95
C TYR A 32 34.84 -57.22 62.15
N GLU A 33 35.34 -58.21 62.87
CA GLU A 33 36.76 -58.37 63.24
C GLU A 33 37.70 -58.61 62.05
N ASP A 34 37.20 -59.17 60.94
CA ASP A 34 37.96 -59.50 59.71
C ASP A 34 37.64 -58.56 58.50
N THR A 35 37.51 -57.25 58.70
CA THR A 35 37.16 -56.38 57.63
C THR A 35 38.40 -55.95 56.82
N ASN A 36 38.55 -56.52 55.61
CA ASN A 36 39.54 -56.16 54.62
C ASN A 36 38.87 -55.51 53.39
N ILE A 37 39.59 -54.68 52.62
CA ILE A 37 39.06 -53.99 51.45
C ILE A 37 38.37 -54.97 50.46
N LEU A 38 38.87 -56.20 50.32
CA LEU A 38 38.35 -57.21 49.42
C LEU A 38 37.01 -57.76 49.86
N ASN A 39 36.70 -57.76 51.17
CA ASN A 39 35.50 -58.38 51.78
C ASN A 39 34.39 -57.33 52.06
N ILE A 40 34.60 -56.05 51.70
CA ILE A 40 33.62 -54.96 51.91
C ILE A 40 32.27 -55.24 51.24
N PRO A 41 32.17 -55.75 50.00
CA PRO A 41 30.89 -56.03 49.36
C PRO A 41 30.09 -57.15 50.10
N ASP A 42 30.78 -58.22 50.56
CA ASP A 42 30.16 -59.30 51.26
C ASP A 42 29.63 -58.90 52.64
N LYS A 43 30.44 -58.14 53.38
CA LYS A 43 30.06 -57.57 54.69
C LYS A 43 28.96 -56.52 54.57
N LEU A 44 28.91 -55.75 53.47
CA LEU A 44 27.83 -54.85 53.18
C LEU A 44 26.49 -55.62 52.95
N SER A 45 26.54 -56.71 52.20
CA SER A 45 25.38 -57.57 51.95
C SER A 45 24.89 -58.21 53.24
N GLU A 46 25.82 -58.72 54.11
CA GLU A 46 25.49 -59.30 55.40
C GLU A 46 24.86 -58.22 56.33
N LEU A 47 25.42 -57.01 56.39
CA LEU A 47 24.88 -55.93 57.18
C LEU A 47 23.51 -55.50 56.68
N ALA A 48 23.29 -55.46 55.37
CA ALA A 48 21.99 -55.15 54.75
C ALA A 48 20.91 -56.18 55.12
N GLY A 49 21.30 -57.42 55.21
CA GLY A 49 20.40 -58.54 55.68
C GLY A 49 20.01 -58.39 57.14
N HIS A 50 20.78 -57.65 57.96
CA HIS A 50 20.60 -57.52 59.41
C HIS A 50 20.57 -56.02 59.84
N PHE A 51 19.99 -55.19 59.09
CA PHE A 51 20.01 -53.69 59.26
C PHE A 51 19.41 -53.23 60.61
N TRP A 52 18.63 -54.04 61.28
CA TRP A 52 17.98 -53.75 62.59
C TRP A 52 18.93 -53.88 63.77
N GLN A 53 20.21 -54.33 63.59
CA GLN A 53 21.20 -54.45 64.65
C GLN A 53 21.89 -53.15 64.91
N TYR A 54 21.25 -52.20 65.60
CA TYR A 54 21.70 -50.79 65.76
C TYR A 54 23.03 -50.70 66.47
N ASN A 55 23.42 -51.64 67.41
CA ASN A 55 24.69 -51.55 68.11
C ASN A 55 25.90 -51.67 67.19
N ARG A 56 25.78 -52.21 66.01
CA ARG A 56 26.90 -52.33 65.07
C ARG A 56 27.29 -51.06 64.45
N TYR A 57 26.35 -50.06 64.36
CA TYR A 57 26.61 -48.78 63.75
C TYR A 57 27.40 -47.84 64.65
N PHE A 58 27.47 -48.09 65.94
CA PHE A 58 28.21 -47.31 66.95
C PHE A 58 29.47 -48.00 67.39
N ASN A 59 30.53 -47.82 66.61
CA ASN A 59 31.84 -48.38 66.88
C ASN A 59 32.93 -47.31 66.86
N LYS A 60 34.18 -47.71 67.18
CA LYS A 60 35.31 -46.74 67.23
C LYS A 60 35.56 -45.96 65.93
N TYR A 61 35.07 -46.46 64.78
CA TYR A 61 35.23 -45.88 63.47
C TYR A 61 34.04 -45.01 63.01
N THR A 62 32.95 -45.05 63.77
CA THR A 62 31.70 -44.33 63.41
C THR A 62 31.93 -42.85 63.14
N LEU A 63 32.68 -42.21 64.06
CA LEU A 63 32.98 -40.74 63.91
C LEU A 63 33.83 -40.44 62.68
N GLN A 64 34.77 -41.37 62.34
CA GLN A 64 35.59 -41.20 61.13
C GLN A 64 34.77 -41.37 59.85
N CYS A 65 33.89 -42.37 59.81
CA CYS A 65 33.00 -42.60 58.67
C CYS A 65 32.00 -41.43 58.46
N LEU A 66 31.46 -40.88 59.53
CA LEU A 66 30.62 -39.67 59.47
C LEU A 66 31.40 -38.46 59.00
N GLY A 67 32.68 -38.31 59.42
CA GLY A 67 33.57 -37.27 58.94
C GLY A 67 33.84 -37.35 57.45
N TRP A 68 34.11 -38.59 56.95
CA TRP A 68 34.28 -38.81 55.52
C TRP A 68 32.97 -38.59 54.74
N GLY A 69 31.82 -38.98 55.28
CA GLY A 69 30.51 -38.72 54.71
C GLY A 69 30.19 -37.25 54.60
N PHE A 70 30.55 -36.48 55.63
CA PHE A 70 30.38 -35.01 55.58
C PHE A 70 31.26 -34.38 54.52
N LEU A 71 32.51 -34.81 54.37
CA LEU A 71 33.39 -34.36 53.28
C LEU A 71 32.84 -34.74 51.90
N ALA A 72 32.31 -35.98 51.77
CA ALA A 72 31.66 -36.41 50.53
C ALA A 72 30.42 -35.59 50.23
N TRP A 73 29.64 -35.24 51.24
CA TRP A 73 28.47 -34.33 51.02
C TRP A 73 28.92 -32.93 50.60
N ILE A 74 29.97 -32.35 51.20
CA ILE A 74 30.51 -31.06 50.75
C ILE A 74 30.95 -31.14 49.29
N PHE A 75 31.65 -32.21 48.91
CA PHE A 75 32.06 -32.44 47.52
C PHE A 75 30.87 -32.59 46.58
N LEU A 76 29.85 -33.30 46.99
CA LEU A 76 28.60 -33.48 46.20
C LEU A 76 27.87 -32.15 46.06
N CYS A 77 27.79 -31.36 47.14
CA CYS A 77 27.22 -30.02 47.08
C CYS A 77 28.02 -29.11 46.13
N TYR A 78 29.34 -29.19 46.16
CA TYR A 78 30.18 -28.46 45.22
C TYR A 78 29.92 -28.85 43.77
N VAL A 79 29.84 -30.14 43.46
CA VAL A 79 29.55 -30.65 42.12
C VAL A 79 28.15 -30.23 41.66
N ILE A 80 27.15 -30.30 42.57
CA ILE A 80 25.79 -29.83 42.25
C ILE A 80 25.76 -28.31 41.98
N MET A 81 26.45 -27.55 42.84
CA MET A 81 26.57 -26.09 42.66
C MET A 81 27.30 -25.70 41.37
N ASP A 82 28.34 -26.45 40.99
CA ASP A 82 29.07 -26.22 39.76
C ASP A 82 28.26 -26.58 38.52
N LYS A 83 27.53 -27.69 38.54
CA LYS A 83 26.57 -28.02 37.48
C LYS A 83 25.36 -27.08 37.41
N MET A 84 25.04 -26.41 38.53
CA MET A 84 23.97 -25.43 38.62
C MET A 84 24.44 -23.99 38.37
N ARG A 85 25.73 -23.74 38.18
CA ARG A 85 26.16 -22.48 37.57
C ARG A 85 25.46 -22.32 36.26
N ASN A 86 24.81 -21.19 36.08
CA ASN A 86 24.05 -20.83 34.88
C ASN A 86 24.99 -20.76 33.67
N TRP A 87 25.48 -21.90 33.22
CA TRP A 87 26.15 -22.04 31.94
C TRP A 87 25.09 -21.97 30.84
N GLN A 88 24.60 -20.76 30.53
CA GLN A 88 23.72 -20.56 29.40
C GLN A 88 24.55 -20.65 28.10
N SER A 89 25.26 -21.75 27.97
CA SER A 89 26.19 -21.95 26.86
C SER A 89 25.51 -21.95 25.47
N HIS A 90 24.19 -22.20 25.44
CA HIS A 90 23.38 -22.18 24.23
C HIS A 90 22.91 -20.78 23.82
N ILE A 91 23.02 -19.76 24.71
CA ILE A 91 22.64 -18.36 24.43
C ILE A 91 23.76 -17.37 24.81
N ALA A 92 24.98 -17.86 25.01
CA ALA A 92 26.08 -17.04 25.54
C ALA A 92 26.48 -15.89 24.61
N TYR A 93 26.32 -16.04 23.32
CA TYR A 93 26.68 -15.07 22.28
C TYR A 93 25.48 -14.52 21.48
N GLY A 94 24.26 -15.05 21.75
CA GLY A 94 23.01 -14.62 21.13
C GLY A 94 21.91 -15.65 21.43
N SER A 95 20.69 -15.16 21.60
CA SER A 95 19.52 -15.97 21.99
C SER A 95 18.50 -16.11 20.84
N GLU A 96 18.76 -15.53 19.70
CA GLU A 96 17.82 -15.52 18.60
C GLU A 96 17.73 -16.88 17.91
N ASP A 97 16.51 -17.19 17.49
CA ASP A 97 16.14 -18.42 16.80
C ASP A 97 14.88 -18.17 15.97
N TRP A 98 14.60 -19.05 15.01
CA TRP A 98 13.40 -18.92 14.19
C TRP A 98 12.13 -19.32 14.96
N GLY A 99 11.08 -18.51 14.79
CA GLY A 99 9.73 -18.83 15.28
C GLY A 99 8.98 -19.76 14.32
N ASP A 100 7.99 -20.47 14.86
CA ASP A 100 7.11 -21.36 14.10
C ASP A 100 5.81 -20.62 13.72
N ALA A 101 5.58 -20.45 12.41
CA ALA A 101 4.41 -19.77 11.85
C ALA A 101 3.08 -20.47 12.23
N GLU A 102 3.06 -21.80 12.22
CA GLU A 102 1.84 -22.58 12.52
C GLU A 102 1.47 -22.50 14.00
N ASP A 103 2.47 -22.57 14.89
CA ASP A 103 2.24 -22.43 16.33
C ASP A 103 1.73 -21.03 16.69
N ILE A 104 2.29 -20.01 16.09
CA ILE A 104 1.83 -18.62 16.27
C ILE A 104 0.40 -18.44 15.72
N THR A 105 0.10 -19.02 14.56
CA THR A 105 -1.26 -18.99 13.98
C THR A 105 -2.27 -19.64 14.93
N LYS A 106 -1.97 -20.80 15.50
CA LYS A 106 -2.87 -21.46 16.49
C LYS A 106 -3.16 -20.59 17.71
N ARG A 107 -2.23 -19.73 18.11
CA ARG A 107 -2.37 -18.84 19.28
C ARG A 107 -3.01 -17.49 18.97
N ARG A 108 -2.80 -16.94 17.77
CA ARG A 108 -3.15 -15.56 17.42
C ARG A 108 -4.24 -15.45 16.35
N ALA A 109 -4.61 -16.50 15.65
CA ALA A 109 -5.65 -16.45 14.64
C ALA A 109 -7.06 -16.48 15.25
N ASN A 110 -7.99 -15.80 14.58
CA ASN A 110 -9.42 -15.90 14.86
C ASN A 110 -9.96 -17.24 14.35
N LYS A 111 -10.99 -17.75 15.02
CA LYS A 111 -11.71 -18.97 14.58
C LYS A 111 -12.44 -18.76 13.25
N ASP A 112 -12.94 -17.55 13.02
CA ASP A 112 -13.52 -17.14 11.75
C ASP A 112 -12.40 -16.64 10.84
N GLU A 113 -12.10 -17.39 9.79
CA GLU A 113 -11.00 -17.10 8.88
C GLU A 113 -11.16 -15.75 8.16
N SER A 114 -12.39 -15.24 8.00
CA SER A 114 -12.63 -13.95 7.35
C SER A 114 -12.03 -12.78 8.12
N TYR A 115 -11.85 -12.92 9.43
CA TYR A 115 -11.24 -11.90 10.28
C TYR A 115 -9.74 -12.09 10.50
N ASN A 116 -9.10 -13.00 9.76
CA ASN A 116 -7.67 -13.21 9.81
C ASN A 116 -6.96 -12.44 8.71
N ARG A 117 -5.93 -11.68 9.09
CA ARG A 117 -4.96 -11.17 8.13
C ARG A 117 -3.99 -12.28 7.74
N ILE A 118 -3.86 -12.49 6.44
CA ILE A 118 -2.93 -13.45 5.84
C ILE A 118 -1.56 -12.78 5.73
N ILE A 119 -0.61 -13.17 6.55
CA ILE A 119 0.73 -12.58 6.60
C ILE A 119 1.70 -13.36 5.72
N SER A 120 1.66 -14.69 5.78
CA SER A 120 2.45 -15.59 4.95
C SER A 120 1.65 -16.85 4.63
N LYS A 121 2.26 -17.87 4.04
CA LYS A 121 1.59 -19.12 3.71
C LYS A 121 0.95 -19.79 4.94
N ASN A 122 1.68 -19.80 6.06
CA ASN A 122 1.27 -20.51 7.27
C ASN A 122 0.91 -19.58 8.45
N LEU A 123 1.10 -18.26 8.29
CA LEU A 123 0.87 -17.29 9.37
C LEU A 123 -0.41 -16.48 9.16
N ARG A 124 -1.28 -16.54 10.16
CA ARG A 124 -2.57 -15.83 10.25
C ARG A 124 -2.67 -15.08 11.57
N ILE A 125 -3.23 -13.87 11.55
CA ILE A 125 -3.40 -13.03 12.75
C ILE A 125 -4.80 -12.43 12.77
N ASP A 126 -5.47 -12.50 13.93
CA ASP A 126 -6.79 -11.89 14.15
C ASP A 126 -6.74 -10.37 13.98
N THR A 127 -7.65 -9.83 13.15
CA THR A 127 -7.80 -8.39 12.90
C THR A 127 -8.86 -7.72 13.78
N GLN A 128 -9.70 -8.48 14.50
CA GLN A 128 -10.78 -7.94 15.32
C GLN A 128 -10.35 -7.43 16.70
N GLY A 129 -9.10 -7.64 17.08
CA GLY A 129 -8.58 -7.17 18.38
C GLY A 129 -9.19 -7.87 19.61
N LYS A 130 -9.95 -8.93 19.45
CA LYS A 130 -10.49 -9.73 20.57
C LYS A 130 -9.43 -10.52 21.31
N GLY A 131 -8.22 -10.59 20.77
CA GLY A 131 -7.05 -11.19 21.39
C GLY A 131 -6.09 -10.11 21.92
N LYS A 132 -4.87 -10.52 22.27
CA LYS A 132 -3.80 -9.61 22.74
C LYS A 132 -3.26 -8.67 21.64
N ALA A 133 -3.63 -8.86 20.40
CA ALA A 133 -3.19 -8.03 19.28
C ALA A 133 -4.00 -6.75 19.22
N SER A 134 -3.54 -5.76 19.89
CA SER A 134 -4.19 -4.46 19.97
C SER A 134 -3.81 -3.53 18.83
N ASN A 135 -2.81 -3.85 18.02
CA ASN A 135 -2.35 -3.04 16.90
C ASN A 135 -2.15 -3.92 15.65
N ASN A 136 -2.88 -3.59 14.59
CA ASN A 136 -2.85 -4.30 13.32
C ASN A 136 -2.12 -3.53 12.20
N ASN A 137 -1.40 -2.45 12.55
CA ASN A 137 -0.55 -1.77 11.59
C ASN A 137 0.58 -2.70 11.14
N MET A 138 0.96 -2.60 9.87
CA MET A 138 1.95 -3.48 9.28
C MET A 138 2.80 -2.72 8.27
N VAL A 139 4.11 -2.83 8.34
CA VAL A 139 5.01 -2.35 7.29
C VAL A 139 5.42 -3.52 6.40
N VAL A 140 5.30 -3.34 5.10
CA VAL A 140 5.72 -4.30 4.09
C VAL A 140 6.90 -3.75 3.30
N VAL A 141 8.00 -4.48 3.27
CA VAL A 141 9.20 -4.09 2.51
C VAL A 141 9.60 -5.20 1.56
N ALA A 142 9.56 -4.93 0.25
CA ALA A 142 10.11 -5.84 -0.75
C ALA A 142 10.41 -5.09 -2.05
N SER A 143 11.55 -5.35 -2.67
CA SER A 143 11.91 -4.77 -3.96
C SER A 143 10.93 -5.14 -5.07
N SER A 144 10.95 -4.41 -6.17
CA SER A 144 10.14 -4.72 -7.36
C SER A 144 10.38 -6.17 -7.83
N GLY A 145 9.33 -6.84 -8.33
CA GLY A 145 9.39 -8.24 -8.77
C GLY A 145 9.48 -9.28 -7.66
N LYS A 146 9.39 -8.90 -6.39
CA LYS A 146 9.41 -9.81 -5.22
C LYS A 146 8.01 -10.17 -4.72
N PHE A 147 6.97 -10.06 -5.55
CA PHE A 147 5.59 -10.45 -5.25
C PHE A 147 4.94 -9.78 -4.03
N LYS A 148 5.33 -8.54 -3.66
CA LYS A 148 4.74 -7.83 -2.51
C LYS A 148 3.22 -7.70 -2.60
N THR A 149 2.70 -7.07 -3.66
CA THR A 149 1.27 -6.87 -3.90
C THR A 149 0.54 -8.23 -3.98
N THR A 150 1.07 -9.14 -4.79
CA THR A 150 0.45 -10.44 -5.05
C THR A 150 0.40 -11.36 -3.82
N SER A 151 1.43 -11.32 -2.95
CA SER A 151 1.50 -12.23 -1.80
C SER A 151 0.93 -11.66 -0.51
N VAL A 152 0.78 -10.33 -0.41
CA VAL A 152 0.29 -9.66 0.79
C VAL A 152 -1.05 -8.98 0.54
N VAL A 153 -1.18 -8.13 -0.50
CA VAL A 153 -2.42 -7.39 -0.76
C VAL A 153 -3.51 -8.33 -1.26
N VAL A 154 -3.25 -9.09 -2.33
CA VAL A 154 -4.24 -9.94 -2.99
C VAL A 154 -4.91 -10.95 -2.05
N PRO A 155 -4.18 -11.77 -1.25
CA PRO A 155 -4.83 -12.72 -0.34
C PRO A 155 -5.74 -12.03 0.68
N ASN A 156 -5.34 -10.85 1.18
CA ASN A 156 -6.12 -10.09 2.15
C ASN A 156 -7.28 -9.32 1.51
N LEU A 157 -7.16 -8.92 0.26
CA LEU A 157 -8.28 -8.37 -0.52
C LEU A 157 -9.38 -9.42 -0.71
N LEU A 158 -9.00 -10.64 -1.05
CA LEU A 158 -9.92 -11.77 -1.25
C LEU A 158 -10.55 -12.27 0.05
N SER A 159 -9.93 -12.12 1.21
CA SER A 159 -10.45 -12.60 2.50
C SER A 159 -11.74 -11.92 2.95
N GLY A 160 -11.98 -10.68 2.51
CA GLY A 160 -13.27 -10.00 2.63
C GLY A 160 -13.76 -9.65 4.05
N GLY A 161 -12.94 -9.78 5.10
CA GLY A 161 -13.37 -9.59 6.51
C GLY A 161 -13.48 -8.13 6.98
N ALA A 162 -12.85 -7.19 6.30
CA ALA A 162 -12.73 -5.78 6.69
C ALA A 162 -13.22 -4.83 5.59
N ASN A 163 -13.60 -3.63 5.97
CA ASN A 163 -13.66 -2.50 5.05
C ASN A 163 -12.26 -2.14 4.57
N LYS A 164 -12.10 -1.64 3.36
CA LYS A 164 -10.79 -1.36 2.81
C LYS A 164 -10.75 -0.06 2.02
N ILE A 165 -9.65 0.67 2.16
CA ILE A 165 -9.22 1.68 1.19
C ILE A 165 -7.93 1.15 0.58
N VAL A 166 -7.92 0.94 -0.74
CA VAL A 166 -6.83 0.28 -1.47
C VAL A 166 -6.25 1.25 -2.47
N LEU A 167 -4.98 1.59 -2.30
CA LEU A 167 -4.25 2.32 -3.32
C LEU A 167 -3.87 1.35 -4.44
N ASP A 168 -4.42 1.55 -5.61
CA ASP A 168 -4.29 0.67 -6.78
C ASP A 168 -3.61 1.45 -7.93
N VAL A 169 -2.28 1.45 -7.89
CA VAL A 169 -1.49 2.06 -8.95
C VAL A 169 -1.66 1.24 -10.22
N LYS A 170 -2.34 1.74 -11.23
CA LYS A 170 -2.71 1.11 -12.51
C LYS A 170 -4.14 0.55 -12.60
N GLY A 171 -4.88 0.40 -11.50
CA GLY A 171 -6.23 -0.15 -11.50
C GLY A 171 -6.30 -1.68 -11.72
N GLU A 172 -5.16 -2.39 -11.52
CA GLU A 172 -5.11 -3.84 -11.75
C GLU A 172 -5.86 -4.63 -10.67
N LEU A 173 -5.77 -4.20 -9.40
CA LEU A 173 -6.43 -4.89 -8.29
C LEU A 173 -7.95 -4.81 -8.40
N MET A 174 -8.47 -3.64 -8.74
CA MET A 174 -9.90 -3.46 -8.97
C MET A 174 -10.38 -4.25 -10.17
N ARG A 175 -9.67 -4.19 -11.30
CA ARG A 175 -10.01 -4.94 -12.52
C ARG A 175 -10.04 -6.44 -12.27
N ASP A 176 -9.00 -6.98 -11.63
CA ASP A 176 -8.83 -8.43 -11.53
C ASP A 176 -9.69 -9.06 -10.41
N TYR A 177 -10.05 -8.29 -9.37
CA TYR A 177 -10.76 -8.83 -8.20
C TYR A 177 -12.12 -8.19 -7.93
N GLY A 178 -12.49 -7.12 -8.63
CA GLY A 178 -13.73 -6.38 -8.38
C GLY A 178 -14.99 -7.23 -8.57
N LEU A 179 -15.06 -8.09 -9.60
CA LEU A 179 -16.21 -8.99 -9.81
C LEU A 179 -16.41 -9.94 -8.62
N TYR A 180 -15.34 -10.53 -8.13
CA TYR A 180 -15.38 -11.40 -6.97
C TYR A 180 -15.83 -10.67 -5.70
N LEU A 181 -15.32 -9.47 -5.47
CA LEU A 181 -15.69 -8.66 -4.30
C LEU A 181 -17.18 -8.26 -4.35
N LYS A 182 -17.70 -7.91 -5.53
CA LYS A 182 -19.12 -7.62 -5.74
C LYS A 182 -19.98 -8.86 -5.48
N GLU A 183 -19.58 -10.03 -5.96
CA GLU A 183 -20.26 -11.31 -5.66
C GLU A 183 -20.28 -11.60 -4.14
N LYS A 184 -19.23 -11.24 -3.42
CA LYS A 184 -19.17 -11.36 -1.95
C LYS A 184 -20.02 -10.31 -1.20
N GLY A 185 -20.78 -9.49 -1.91
CA GLY A 185 -21.65 -8.47 -1.34
C GLY A 185 -20.91 -7.22 -0.85
N CYS A 186 -19.66 -6.99 -1.30
CA CYS A 186 -18.98 -5.75 -1.05
C CYS A 186 -19.43 -4.67 -2.03
N THR A 187 -19.68 -3.46 -1.54
CA THR A 187 -19.85 -2.29 -2.38
C THR A 187 -18.49 -1.77 -2.78
N ILE A 188 -18.31 -1.53 -4.08
CA ILE A 188 -17.06 -1.02 -4.64
C ILE A 188 -17.28 0.41 -5.09
N ARG A 189 -16.39 1.29 -4.68
CA ARG A 189 -16.28 2.66 -5.18
C ARG A 189 -14.85 2.91 -5.65
N CYS A 190 -14.70 3.79 -6.63
CA CYS A 190 -13.41 4.05 -7.26
C CYS A 190 -13.17 5.55 -7.43
N LEU A 191 -12.15 6.07 -6.76
CA LEU A 191 -11.57 7.36 -7.11
C LEU A 191 -10.49 7.13 -8.16
N ASN A 192 -10.83 7.35 -9.43
CA ASN A 192 -9.92 7.13 -10.54
C ASN A 192 -9.35 8.46 -11.03
N LEU A 193 -8.12 8.76 -10.64
CA LEU A 193 -7.41 9.97 -11.05
C LEU A 193 -6.68 9.80 -12.38
N LYS A 194 -6.52 8.55 -12.85
CA LYS A 194 -5.95 8.24 -14.15
C LYS A 194 -6.98 8.38 -15.28
N TYR A 195 -8.20 7.91 -15.04
CA TYR A 195 -9.32 7.98 -15.97
C TYR A 195 -10.53 8.62 -15.28
N PRO A 196 -10.57 9.97 -15.19
CA PRO A 196 -11.59 10.68 -14.42
C PRO A 196 -13.02 10.40 -14.85
N GLU A 197 -13.27 10.06 -16.11
CA GLU A 197 -14.57 9.66 -16.64
C GLU A 197 -15.14 8.39 -16.00
N GLN A 198 -14.25 7.51 -15.51
CA GLN A 198 -14.59 6.27 -14.81
C GLN A 198 -14.62 6.44 -13.28
N SER A 199 -14.33 7.64 -12.77
CA SER A 199 -14.25 7.90 -11.33
C SER A 199 -15.62 8.11 -10.71
N ASP A 200 -15.84 7.61 -9.50
CA ASP A 200 -16.82 8.17 -8.59
C ASP A 200 -16.40 9.58 -8.18
N ARG A 201 -17.36 10.41 -7.77
CA ARG A 201 -17.13 11.80 -7.40
C ARG A 201 -16.85 11.88 -5.91
N TYR A 202 -16.03 12.86 -5.55
CA TYR A 202 -15.63 13.12 -4.19
C TYR A 202 -15.72 14.62 -3.91
N ASN A 203 -16.70 15.01 -3.10
CA ASN A 203 -16.86 16.40 -2.68
C ASN A 203 -16.35 16.59 -1.26
N PRO A 204 -15.23 17.29 -1.05
CA PRO A 204 -14.67 17.51 0.29
C PRO A 204 -15.63 18.20 1.26
N PHE A 205 -16.59 19.02 0.78
CA PHE A 205 -17.53 19.73 1.64
C PHE A 205 -18.52 18.81 2.37
N GLU A 206 -18.82 17.61 1.84
CA GLU A 206 -19.70 16.63 2.47
C GLU A 206 -19.17 16.13 3.83
N TYR A 207 -17.87 16.29 4.05
CA TYR A 207 -17.16 15.82 5.24
C TYR A 207 -16.73 16.95 6.18
N ILE A 208 -17.22 18.16 5.97
CA ILE A 208 -17.00 19.32 6.83
C ILE A 208 -18.20 19.43 7.79
N GLU A 209 -17.97 19.21 9.07
CA GLU A 209 -18.97 19.33 10.13
C GLU A 209 -18.73 20.53 11.04
N THR A 210 -17.47 20.98 11.15
CA THR A 210 -17.07 22.09 12.03
C THR A 210 -16.11 23.04 11.33
N GLU A 211 -15.93 24.24 11.90
CA GLU A 211 -14.97 25.21 11.39
C GLU A 211 -13.53 24.67 11.38
N GLU A 212 -13.17 23.86 12.39
CA GLU A 212 -11.85 23.24 12.47
C GLU A 212 -11.60 22.25 11.32
N ASP A 213 -12.65 21.65 10.76
CA ASP A 213 -12.52 20.75 9.62
C ASP A 213 -12.11 21.51 8.34
N ILE A 214 -12.59 22.76 8.18
CA ILE A 214 -12.17 23.66 7.10
C ILE A 214 -10.67 23.95 7.23
N ILE A 215 -10.23 24.34 8.43
CA ILE A 215 -8.81 24.64 8.69
C ILE A 215 -7.92 23.44 8.39
N LYS A 216 -8.34 22.25 8.86
CA LYS A 216 -7.62 20.99 8.60
C LYS A 216 -7.56 20.63 7.11
N LEU A 217 -8.69 20.81 6.41
CA LEU A 217 -8.75 20.54 4.96
C LEU A 217 -7.79 21.44 4.20
N ILE A 218 -7.79 22.77 4.49
CA ILE A 218 -6.90 23.72 3.85
C ILE A 218 -5.43 23.42 4.14
N ALA A 219 -5.09 23.11 5.41
CA ALA A 219 -3.75 22.72 5.78
C ALA A 219 -3.30 21.45 5.04
N ASN A 220 -4.21 20.48 4.85
CA ASN A 220 -3.93 19.26 4.10
C ASN A 220 -3.73 19.55 2.60
N ILE A 221 -4.57 20.37 1.99
CA ILE A 221 -4.42 20.82 0.59
C ILE A 221 -3.04 21.44 0.40
N GLN A 222 -2.65 22.39 1.24
CA GLN A 222 -1.36 23.07 1.14
C GLN A 222 -0.17 22.10 1.27
N LYS A 223 -0.21 21.20 2.26
CA LYS A 223 0.85 20.19 2.46
C LYS A 223 0.95 19.22 1.29
N SER A 224 -0.19 18.83 0.71
CA SER A 224 -0.25 17.78 -0.31
C SER A 224 0.08 18.27 -1.71
N ILE A 225 -0.22 19.54 -2.04
CA ILE A 225 0.11 20.15 -3.31
C ILE A 225 1.59 20.57 -3.35
N THR A 226 2.21 20.86 -2.20
CA THR A 226 3.62 21.25 -2.16
C THR A 226 4.51 20.04 -2.38
N PRO A 227 5.39 20.01 -3.39
CA PRO A 227 6.32 18.91 -3.61
C PRO A 227 7.19 18.66 -2.37
N PRO A 228 7.50 17.38 -2.04
CA PRO A 228 8.35 17.05 -0.89
C PRO A 228 9.72 17.72 -0.88
N ASP A 229 10.27 17.93 -2.08
CA ASP A 229 11.61 18.52 -2.30
C ASP A 229 11.57 20.05 -2.47
N ALA A 230 10.39 20.66 -2.33
CA ALA A 230 10.28 22.11 -2.42
C ALA A 230 11.06 22.77 -1.27
N LEU A 231 11.88 23.72 -1.61
CA LEU A 231 12.54 24.57 -0.60
C LEU A 231 11.46 25.20 0.28
N LYS A 232 11.59 25.04 1.59
CA LYS A 232 10.68 25.69 2.54
C LYS A 232 10.83 27.20 2.37
N GLY A 233 9.78 27.83 1.84
CA GLY A 233 9.65 29.27 1.77
C GLY A 233 9.40 29.90 3.13
N ASP A 234 9.28 31.22 3.17
CA ASP A 234 8.86 31.93 4.37
C ASP A 234 7.41 31.51 4.70
N PRO A 235 7.14 31.01 5.93
CA PRO A 235 5.80 30.61 6.38
C PRO A 235 4.72 31.68 6.20
N PHE A 236 5.11 32.96 6.17
CA PHE A 236 4.22 34.10 5.93
C PHE A 236 3.35 33.93 4.68
N TRP A 237 3.92 33.40 3.59
CA TRP A 237 3.17 33.20 2.35
C TRP A 237 2.14 32.10 2.46
N ASP A 238 2.50 30.99 3.12
CA ASP A 238 1.59 29.86 3.34
C ASP A 238 0.46 30.24 4.30
N ASP A 239 0.76 31.02 5.36
CA ASP A 239 -0.24 31.55 6.28
C ASP A 239 -1.20 32.53 5.58
N GLY A 240 -0.69 33.37 4.71
CA GLY A 240 -1.52 34.28 3.90
C GLY A 240 -2.44 33.52 2.93
N VAL A 241 -1.94 32.49 2.26
CA VAL A 241 -2.74 31.59 1.41
C VAL A 241 -3.80 30.87 2.24
N ALA A 242 -3.44 30.38 3.44
CA ALA A 242 -4.38 29.73 4.33
C ALA A 242 -5.52 30.68 4.72
N LEU A 243 -5.20 31.89 5.13
CA LEU A 243 -6.19 32.91 5.51
C LEU A 243 -7.15 33.23 4.36
N TYR A 244 -6.62 33.37 3.14
CA TYR A 244 -7.45 33.60 1.95
C TYR A 244 -8.36 32.43 1.65
N LEU A 245 -7.83 31.20 1.62
CA LEU A 245 -8.63 29.99 1.40
C LEU A 245 -9.69 29.82 2.47
N GLN A 246 -9.35 30.04 3.76
CA GLN A 246 -10.32 29.98 4.86
C GLN A 246 -11.51 30.88 4.61
N SER A 247 -11.28 32.15 4.20
CA SER A 247 -12.38 33.07 3.94
C SER A 247 -13.32 32.54 2.83
N LEU A 248 -12.79 31.93 1.78
CA LEU A 248 -13.58 31.41 0.67
C LEU A 248 -14.32 30.11 1.03
N PHE A 249 -13.67 29.22 1.78
CA PHE A 249 -14.31 27.98 2.25
C PHE A 249 -15.40 28.25 3.25
N TYR A 250 -15.22 29.20 4.18
CA TYR A 250 -16.28 29.65 5.11
C TYR A 250 -17.43 30.29 4.36
N TYR A 251 -17.15 31.11 3.33
CA TYR A 251 -18.20 31.70 2.49
C TYR A 251 -19.07 30.62 1.86
N GLU A 252 -18.47 29.62 1.19
CA GLU A 252 -19.22 28.54 0.55
C GLU A 252 -19.96 27.69 1.58
N TRP A 253 -19.32 27.35 2.71
CA TRP A 253 -19.90 26.50 3.73
C TRP A 253 -21.14 27.12 4.39
N TRP A 254 -21.11 28.41 4.64
CA TRP A 254 -22.19 29.14 5.26
C TRP A 254 -23.27 29.60 4.24
N TYR A 255 -22.86 30.13 3.10
CA TYR A 255 -23.76 30.71 2.12
C TYR A 255 -24.60 29.65 1.38
N ALA A 256 -24.01 28.50 1.06
CA ALA A 256 -24.72 27.38 0.45
C ALA A 256 -25.83 26.85 1.37
N GLU A 257 -25.58 26.80 2.69
CA GLU A 257 -26.58 26.38 3.68
C GLU A 257 -27.74 27.37 3.73
N LYS A 258 -27.46 28.66 3.70
CA LYS A 258 -28.47 29.72 3.67
C LYS A 258 -29.34 29.64 2.40
N GLU A 259 -28.73 29.38 1.24
CA GLU A 259 -29.44 29.20 -0.04
C GLU A 259 -30.16 27.86 -0.14
N GLY A 260 -29.94 26.91 0.76
CA GLY A 260 -30.50 25.57 0.72
C GLY A 260 -29.97 24.71 -0.45
N ARG A 261 -28.76 25.00 -0.94
CA ARG A 261 -28.08 24.28 -2.00
C ARG A 261 -26.96 23.39 -1.46
N THR A 262 -26.52 22.45 -2.28
CA THR A 262 -25.36 21.62 -1.96
C THR A 262 -24.09 22.48 -1.89
N LYS A 263 -23.28 22.26 -0.87
CA LYS A 263 -21.96 22.87 -0.71
C LYS A 263 -20.99 22.18 -1.68
N GLU A 264 -20.28 22.94 -2.49
CA GLU A 264 -19.44 22.39 -3.54
C GLU A 264 -18.06 23.02 -3.58
N PHE A 265 -17.03 22.17 -3.73
CA PHE A 265 -15.64 22.64 -3.88
C PHE A 265 -15.46 23.52 -5.13
N ASN A 266 -16.18 23.21 -6.21
CA ASN A 266 -16.11 23.98 -7.44
C ASN A 266 -16.53 25.44 -7.28
N ASN A 267 -17.43 25.73 -6.33
CA ASN A 267 -17.83 27.11 -6.05
C ASN A 267 -16.70 27.93 -5.40
N VAL A 268 -15.85 27.30 -4.60
CA VAL A 268 -14.63 27.96 -4.08
C VAL A 268 -13.72 28.39 -5.22
N LEU A 269 -13.56 27.57 -6.27
CA LEU A 269 -12.77 27.94 -7.46
C LEU A 269 -13.39 29.12 -8.21
N ILE A 270 -14.72 29.19 -8.24
CA ILE A 270 -15.43 30.35 -8.82
C ILE A 270 -15.16 31.60 -8.00
N LEU A 271 -15.25 31.51 -6.66
CA LEU A 271 -14.98 32.65 -5.76
C LEU A 271 -13.55 33.18 -5.93
N VAL A 272 -12.56 32.30 -6.02
CA VAL A 272 -11.15 32.71 -6.30
C VAL A 272 -11.06 33.52 -7.57
N ASN A 273 -11.75 33.11 -8.63
CA ASN A 273 -11.77 33.82 -9.92
C ASN A 273 -12.52 35.14 -9.88
N LEU A 274 -13.49 35.35 -8.96
CA LEU A 274 -14.20 36.62 -8.77
C LEU A 274 -13.29 37.72 -8.21
N GLU A 275 -12.21 37.36 -7.51
CA GLU A 275 -11.23 38.33 -7.03
C GLU A 275 -10.50 39.07 -8.19
N ALA A 276 -10.31 38.40 -9.31
CA ALA A 276 -9.71 39.02 -10.49
C ALA A 276 -10.68 39.94 -11.27
N ARG A 277 -11.99 39.86 -11.01
CA ARG A 277 -13.03 40.59 -11.73
C ARG A 277 -13.43 41.85 -10.98
N LYS A 278 -13.37 42.98 -11.64
CA LYS A 278 -13.82 44.28 -11.11
C LYS A 278 -15.34 44.34 -11.14
N ASP A 279 -15.92 44.85 -10.07
CA ASP A 279 -17.34 45.17 -10.06
C ASP A 279 -17.58 46.51 -10.76
N LEU A 280 -18.15 46.44 -11.97
CA LEU A 280 -18.43 47.61 -12.80
C LEU A 280 -19.65 48.42 -12.30
N SER A 281 -20.43 47.89 -11.39
CA SER A 281 -21.59 48.57 -10.80
C SER A 281 -21.17 49.57 -9.71
N LYS A 282 -19.99 49.42 -9.14
CA LYS A 282 -19.48 50.31 -8.07
C LYS A 282 -18.53 51.38 -8.64
N PRO A 283 -18.75 52.68 -8.32
CA PRO A 283 -17.88 53.74 -8.78
C PRO A 283 -16.48 53.63 -8.19
N VAL A 284 -15.46 53.85 -9.01
CA VAL A 284 -14.07 53.88 -8.57
C VAL A 284 -13.78 55.20 -7.89
N GLU A 285 -13.55 55.23 -6.61
CA GLU A 285 -13.12 56.41 -5.87
C GLU A 285 -11.71 56.83 -6.27
N LYS A 286 -11.49 58.15 -6.42
CA LYS A 286 -10.17 58.68 -6.77
C LYS A 286 -9.12 58.25 -5.74
N GLY A 287 -8.09 57.52 -6.21
CA GLY A 287 -6.99 57.07 -5.36
C GLY A 287 -7.20 55.72 -4.65
N LYS A 288 -8.36 55.10 -4.80
CA LYS A 288 -8.60 53.75 -4.30
C LYS A 288 -8.57 52.71 -5.42
N GLN A 289 -8.24 51.49 -5.08
CA GLN A 289 -8.34 50.34 -5.99
C GLN A 289 -9.82 50.07 -6.33
N PRO A 290 -10.15 49.62 -7.55
CA PRO A 290 -11.51 49.27 -7.90
C PRO A 290 -11.95 48.07 -7.05
N VAL A 291 -13.20 48.06 -6.59
CA VAL A 291 -13.83 47.00 -5.83
C VAL A 291 -13.89 45.73 -6.71
N THR A 292 -13.56 44.59 -6.17
CA THR A 292 -13.67 43.30 -6.87
C THR A 292 -15.05 42.71 -6.66
N MET A 293 -15.49 41.79 -7.58
CA MET A 293 -16.76 41.09 -7.42
C MET A 293 -16.81 40.24 -6.15
N LEU A 294 -15.67 39.68 -5.75
CA LEU A 294 -15.57 38.93 -4.48
C LEU A 294 -15.75 39.86 -3.27
N GLN A 295 -15.12 41.04 -3.31
CA GLN A 295 -15.29 42.03 -2.24
C GLN A 295 -16.76 42.46 -2.11
N THR A 296 -17.47 42.66 -3.20
CA THR A 296 -18.91 42.96 -3.17
C THR A 296 -19.71 41.84 -2.48
N LYS A 297 -19.42 40.59 -2.82
CA LYS A 297 -20.08 39.45 -2.17
C LYS A 297 -19.76 39.34 -0.67
N MET A 298 -18.55 39.64 -0.24
CA MET A 298 -18.19 39.69 1.16
C MET A 298 -18.85 40.82 1.93
N ASP A 299 -19.01 41.98 1.28
CA ASP A 299 -19.73 43.12 1.86
C ASP A 299 -21.24 42.84 1.98
N GLU A 300 -21.85 42.22 0.95
CA GLU A 300 -23.24 41.72 1.00
C GLU A 300 -23.45 40.75 2.14
N LEU A 301 -22.53 39.78 2.34
CA LEU A 301 -22.56 38.84 3.43
C LEU A 301 -22.43 39.52 4.79
N ALA A 302 -21.58 40.54 4.90
CA ALA A 302 -21.43 41.33 6.14
C ALA A 302 -22.70 42.12 6.52
N ASP A 303 -23.44 42.62 5.52
CA ASP A 303 -24.69 43.34 5.70
C ASP A 303 -25.86 42.37 6.03
N GLU A 304 -25.86 41.18 5.45
CA GLU A 304 -26.93 40.19 5.60
C GLU A 304 -26.82 39.37 6.90
N ASP A 305 -25.63 39.07 7.37
CA ASP A 305 -25.37 38.27 8.56
C ASP A 305 -24.66 39.10 9.65
N SER A 306 -23.35 39.22 9.54
CA SER A 306 -22.54 39.99 10.49
C SER A 306 -21.16 40.33 9.89
N PRO A 307 -20.61 41.49 10.25
CA PRO A 307 -19.22 41.83 9.98
C PRO A 307 -18.21 40.86 10.63
N ASP A 308 -18.63 40.13 11.68
CA ASP A 308 -17.82 39.16 12.41
C ASP A 308 -17.93 37.73 11.84
N ASN A 309 -18.73 37.53 10.76
CA ASN A 309 -18.80 36.24 10.07
C ASN A 309 -17.37 35.79 9.68
N PRO A 310 -16.95 34.54 9.96
CA PRO A 310 -15.60 34.06 9.71
C PRO A 310 -15.09 34.32 8.30
N ALA A 311 -15.95 34.19 7.28
CA ALA A 311 -15.60 34.47 5.89
C ALA A 311 -15.22 35.94 5.69
N VAL A 312 -16.07 36.87 6.16
CA VAL A 312 -15.89 38.31 6.05
C VAL A 312 -14.67 38.75 6.87
N ARG A 313 -14.60 38.31 8.11
CA ARG A 313 -13.51 38.62 9.05
C ARG A 313 -12.15 38.26 8.47
N ASP A 314 -11.98 37.05 7.96
CA ASP A 314 -10.69 36.57 7.49
C ASP A 314 -10.35 37.18 6.12
N TYR A 315 -11.34 37.45 5.27
CA TYR A 315 -11.14 38.22 4.03
C TYR A 315 -10.68 39.66 4.32
N ARG A 316 -11.31 40.34 5.28
CA ARG A 316 -10.92 41.73 5.68
C ARG A 316 -9.51 41.75 6.26
N LYS A 317 -9.15 40.81 7.14
CA LYS A 317 -7.78 40.70 7.66
C LYS A 317 -6.74 40.56 6.54
N LEU A 318 -7.05 39.78 5.51
CA LEU A 318 -6.18 39.70 4.35
C LEU A 318 -6.07 41.03 3.61
N LYS A 319 -7.20 41.71 3.37
CA LYS A 319 -7.27 43.00 2.59
C LYS A 319 -6.67 44.18 3.36
N ASP A 320 -6.54 44.10 4.69
CA ASP A 320 -5.84 45.12 5.50
C ASP A 320 -4.32 45.10 5.27
N GLY A 321 -3.77 44.08 4.66
CA GLY A 321 -2.36 44.01 4.26
C GLY A 321 -2.02 44.98 3.10
N ALA A 322 -0.71 45.19 2.89
CA ALA A 322 -0.25 45.99 1.76
C ALA A 322 -0.78 45.42 0.43
N ALA A 323 -1.28 46.26 -0.46
CA ALA A 323 -1.97 45.89 -1.70
C ALA A 323 -1.11 44.94 -2.61
N GLU A 324 0.21 45.14 -2.65
CA GLU A 324 1.14 44.28 -3.40
C GLU A 324 1.29 42.91 -2.77
N THR A 325 1.34 42.83 -1.42
CA THR A 325 1.40 41.57 -0.66
C THR A 325 0.13 40.74 -0.86
N VAL A 326 -1.04 41.39 -0.75
CA VAL A 326 -2.35 40.74 -0.98
C VAL A 326 -2.43 40.19 -2.39
N ARG A 327 -2.01 40.95 -3.39
CA ARG A 327 -1.98 40.49 -4.78
C ARG A 327 -1.06 39.29 -4.98
N SER A 328 0.10 39.29 -4.33
CA SER A 328 1.04 38.16 -4.37
C SER A 328 0.45 36.89 -3.75
N ILE A 329 -0.23 37.00 -2.60
CA ILE A 329 -0.94 35.89 -1.95
C ILE A 329 -2.02 35.32 -2.88
N ILE A 330 -2.81 36.15 -3.52
CA ILE A 330 -3.85 35.74 -4.49
C ILE A 330 -3.24 34.98 -5.66
N ILE A 331 -2.12 35.48 -6.21
CA ILE A 331 -1.41 34.83 -7.32
C ILE A 331 -0.89 33.45 -6.89
N ILE A 332 -0.29 33.35 -5.71
CA ILE A 332 0.20 32.07 -5.16
C ILE A 332 -0.97 31.11 -4.96
N THR A 333 -2.11 31.57 -4.44
CA THR A 333 -3.31 30.75 -4.26
C THR A 333 -3.82 30.21 -5.59
N ASN A 334 -3.92 31.06 -6.61
CA ASN A 334 -4.32 30.66 -7.95
C ASN A 334 -3.37 29.61 -8.54
N ALA A 335 -2.05 29.80 -8.36
CA ALA A 335 -1.06 28.85 -8.82
C ALA A 335 -1.20 27.49 -8.13
N LYS A 336 -1.44 27.47 -6.82
CA LYS A 336 -1.68 26.22 -6.05
C LYS A 336 -2.97 25.52 -6.47
N LEU A 337 -4.04 26.25 -6.74
CA LEU A 337 -5.34 25.67 -7.13
C LEU A 337 -5.47 25.37 -8.63
N LYS A 338 -4.48 25.71 -9.45
CA LYS A 338 -4.53 25.51 -10.91
C LYS A 338 -4.90 24.11 -11.33
N LEU A 339 -4.39 23.10 -10.63
CA LEU A 339 -4.72 21.70 -10.91
C LEU A 339 -6.20 21.38 -10.63
N CYS A 340 -6.78 21.98 -9.59
CA CYS A 340 -8.20 21.82 -9.25
C CYS A 340 -9.13 22.41 -10.31
N GLU A 341 -8.66 23.36 -11.11
CA GLU A 341 -9.44 23.99 -12.17
C GLU A 341 -9.55 23.15 -13.45
N THR A 342 -8.80 22.05 -13.54
CA THR A 342 -8.91 21.12 -14.68
C THR A 342 -10.31 20.52 -14.76
N LYS A 343 -10.81 20.30 -15.99
CA LYS A 343 -12.13 19.71 -16.22
C LYS A 343 -12.29 18.38 -15.49
N ALA A 344 -11.22 17.58 -15.46
CA ALA A 344 -11.15 16.29 -14.77
C ALA A 344 -11.46 16.42 -13.27
N LEU A 345 -10.75 17.31 -12.55
CA LEU A 345 -10.98 17.47 -11.11
C LEU A 345 -12.28 18.21 -10.80
N LYS A 346 -12.70 19.17 -11.61
CA LYS A 346 -14.03 19.81 -11.47
C LYS A 346 -15.15 18.78 -11.50
N ARG A 347 -15.07 17.81 -12.42
CA ARG A 347 -16.03 16.70 -12.46
C ARG A 347 -15.99 15.82 -11.20
N ILE A 348 -14.77 15.51 -10.71
CA ILE A 348 -14.62 14.71 -9.48
C ILE A 348 -15.21 15.44 -8.27
N PHE A 349 -15.02 16.76 -8.17
CA PHE A 349 -15.47 17.56 -7.02
C PHE A 349 -16.95 18.00 -7.09
N GLU A 350 -17.68 17.66 -8.15
CA GLU A 350 -19.05 18.13 -8.40
C GLU A 350 -20.05 17.63 -7.34
N LYS A 351 -19.97 16.35 -6.96
CA LYS A 351 -20.83 15.70 -5.96
C LYS A 351 -20.03 14.70 -5.15
N ASP A 352 -20.67 14.10 -4.14
CA ASP A 352 -20.07 13.02 -3.39
C ASP A 352 -20.75 11.68 -3.66
N ASP A 353 -19.99 10.73 -4.19
CA ASP A 353 -20.39 9.33 -4.35
C ASP A 353 -19.58 8.42 -3.41
N MET A 354 -18.60 8.98 -2.65
CA MET A 354 -17.72 8.19 -1.77
C MET A 354 -18.38 7.76 -0.47
N HIS A 355 -19.30 8.57 0.08
CA HIS A 355 -20.03 8.29 1.31
C HIS A 355 -19.15 7.68 2.42
N LEU A 356 -18.05 8.35 2.79
CA LEU A 356 -17.03 7.84 3.71
C LEU A 356 -17.58 7.43 5.08
N LYS A 357 -18.70 8.01 5.52
CA LYS A 357 -19.37 7.66 6.78
C LYS A 357 -19.87 6.21 6.80
N GLU A 358 -20.11 5.60 5.65
CA GLU A 358 -20.53 4.19 5.54
C GLU A 358 -19.47 3.19 5.99
N PHE A 359 -18.20 3.58 6.10
CA PHE A 359 -17.21 2.75 6.79
C PHE A 359 -17.53 2.50 8.27
N ALA A 360 -18.24 3.42 8.91
CA ALA A 360 -18.67 3.32 10.30
C ALA A 360 -20.03 2.64 10.46
N THR A 361 -20.96 2.89 9.52
CA THR A 361 -22.35 2.41 9.62
C THR A 361 -22.63 1.15 8.82
N GLY A 362 -21.71 0.78 7.91
CA GLY A 362 -21.96 -0.18 6.84
C GLY A 362 -22.78 0.47 5.70
N VAL A 363 -22.64 -0.04 4.49
CA VAL A 363 -23.33 0.52 3.32
C VAL A 363 -24.86 0.41 3.46
N GLY A 364 -25.54 1.54 3.34
CA GLY A 364 -26.99 1.64 3.56
C GLY A 364 -27.41 1.51 5.02
N GLY A 365 -26.49 1.51 5.97
CA GLY A 365 -26.76 1.55 7.41
C GLY A 365 -26.79 2.99 7.95
N THR A 366 -27.37 3.13 9.14
CA THR A 366 -27.36 4.38 9.90
C THR A 366 -26.67 4.19 11.25
N LEU A 367 -26.36 5.29 11.96
CA LEU A 367 -25.80 5.21 13.32
C LEU A 367 -26.71 4.44 14.28
N GLU A 368 -28.04 4.54 14.12
CA GLU A 368 -29.03 3.84 14.95
C GLU A 368 -29.16 2.36 14.57
N LYS A 369 -28.96 2.03 13.28
CA LYS A 369 -29.08 0.68 12.73
C LYS A 369 -27.89 0.39 11.80
N PRO A 370 -26.69 0.21 12.35
CA PRO A 370 -25.53 -0.15 11.55
C PRO A 370 -25.72 -1.56 10.97
N ASN A 371 -25.26 -1.75 9.75
CA ASN A 371 -25.25 -3.06 9.08
C ASN A 371 -23.83 -3.58 8.91
N LYS A 372 -23.68 -4.76 8.30
CA LYS A 372 -22.38 -5.39 8.05
C LYS A 372 -21.95 -5.38 6.58
N ASN A 373 -22.66 -4.61 5.75
CA ASN A 373 -22.30 -4.47 4.35
C ASN A 373 -20.99 -3.70 4.23
N LYS A 374 -20.04 -4.30 3.54
CA LYS A 374 -18.67 -3.80 3.47
C LYS A 374 -18.50 -2.84 2.32
N LEU A 375 -17.69 -1.82 2.55
CA LEU A 375 -17.27 -0.85 1.56
C LEU A 375 -15.79 -1.06 1.24
N ILE A 376 -15.47 -1.09 -0.04
CA ILE A 376 -14.10 -1.09 -0.55
C ILE A 376 -13.97 0.09 -1.50
N ILE A 377 -13.04 1.00 -1.19
CA ILE A 377 -12.71 2.13 -2.06
C ILE A 377 -11.36 1.85 -2.71
N PHE A 378 -11.33 1.82 -4.03
CA PHE A 378 -10.08 1.80 -4.79
C PHE A 378 -9.67 3.22 -5.15
N LEU A 379 -8.42 3.56 -4.90
CA LEU A 379 -7.80 4.82 -5.31
C LEU A 379 -6.86 4.51 -6.46
N CYS A 380 -7.35 4.71 -7.68
CA CYS A 380 -6.59 4.45 -8.89
C CYS A 380 -5.80 5.70 -9.27
N VAL A 381 -4.47 5.62 -9.19
CA VAL A 381 -3.55 6.70 -9.53
C VAL A 381 -2.65 6.29 -10.68
N ASP A 382 -2.07 7.27 -11.37
CA ASP A 382 -1.06 7.01 -12.39
C ASP A 382 0.32 6.83 -11.74
N ASP A 383 1.11 5.91 -12.26
CA ASP A 383 2.50 5.66 -11.84
C ASP A 383 3.48 6.68 -12.43
N SER A 384 3.11 7.31 -13.54
CA SER A 384 3.92 8.30 -14.26
C SER A 384 3.57 9.75 -13.90
N ASP A 385 2.33 10.04 -13.48
CA ASP A 385 1.88 11.39 -13.10
C ASP A 385 1.32 11.40 -11.67
N THR A 386 2.04 12.03 -10.77
CA THR A 386 1.65 12.18 -9.36
C THR A 386 0.91 13.49 -9.06
N SER A 387 0.63 14.32 -10.07
CA SER A 387 0.07 15.68 -9.90
C SER A 387 -1.27 15.68 -9.17
N TYR A 388 -2.09 14.67 -9.36
CA TYR A 388 -3.41 14.54 -8.71
C TYR A 388 -3.41 13.76 -7.38
N ASN A 389 -2.27 13.25 -6.93
CA ASN A 389 -2.18 12.43 -5.71
C ASN A 389 -2.60 13.16 -4.43
N PHE A 390 -2.59 14.51 -4.45
CA PHE A 390 -3.09 15.32 -3.34
C PHE A 390 -4.59 15.05 -3.04
N VAL A 391 -5.39 14.69 -4.05
CA VAL A 391 -6.81 14.34 -3.87
C VAL A 391 -6.95 13.08 -2.99
N CYS A 392 -6.10 12.07 -3.20
CA CYS A 392 -6.05 10.90 -2.32
C CYS A 392 -5.66 11.29 -0.88
N SER A 393 -4.70 12.19 -0.72
CA SER A 393 -4.28 12.71 0.60
C SER A 393 -5.43 13.40 1.33
N MET A 394 -6.22 14.20 0.61
CA MET A 394 -7.43 14.85 1.14
C MET A 394 -8.45 13.81 1.58
N LEU A 395 -8.75 12.82 0.75
CA LEU A 395 -9.71 11.75 1.06
C LEU A 395 -9.27 10.96 2.29
N TYR A 396 -8.00 10.54 2.40
CA TYR A 396 -7.49 9.86 3.60
C TYR A 396 -7.66 10.71 4.86
N SER A 397 -7.29 11.98 4.80
CA SER A 397 -7.36 12.89 5.95
C SER A 397 -8.79 13.07 6.42
N GLN A 398 -9.73 13.29 5.50
CA GLN A 398 -11.15 13.45 5.83
C GLN A 398 -11.77 12.14 6.32
N ALA A 399 -11.50 11.01 5.64
CA ALA A 399 -11.97 9.70 6.07
C ALA A 399 -11.53 9.39 7.50
N LEU A 400 -10.23 9.54 7.80
CA LEU A 400 -9.72 9.26 9.13
C LEU A 400 -10.27 10.22 10.18
N THR A 401 -10.37 11.53 9.88
CA THR A 401 -10.91 12.52 10.82
C THR A 401 -12.36 12.21 11.19
N ILE A 402 -13.22 11.98 10.19
CA ILE A 402 -14.65 11.74 10.44
C ILE A 402 -14.89 10.39 11.10
N LEU A 403 -14.18 9.34 10.68
CA LEU A 403 -14.35 8.01 11.24
C LEU A 403 -13.84 7.90 12.69
N MET A 404 -12.74 8.58 13.03
CA MET A 404 -12.28 8.67 14.42
C MET A 404 -13.30 9.43 15.29
N ARG A 405 -13.85 10.53 14.79
CA ARG A 405 -14.91 11.29 15.49
C ARG A 405 -16.16 10.43 15.71
N MET A 406 -16.61 9.71 14.68
CA MET A 406 -17.76 8.79 14.79
C MET A 406 -17.48 7.63 15.75
N ALA A 407 -16.28 7.05 15.70
CA ALA A 407 -15.88 5.99 16.63
C ALA A 407 -15.94 6.47 18.08
N ASP A 408 -15.36 7.64 18.36
CA ASP A 408 -15.25 8.19 19.72
C ASP A 408 -16.61 8.63 20.27
N ASN A 409 -17.43 9.32 19.46
CA ASN A 409 -18.67 9.94 19.91
C ASN A 409 -19.90 9.01 19.85
N ASN A 410 -19.95 8.10 18.85
CA ASN A 410 -21.19 7.38 18.53
C ASN A 410 -21.06 5.86 18.66
N LEU A 411 -19.84 5.29 18.55
CA LEU A 411 -19.65 3.85 18.43
C LEU A 411 -18.87 3.21 19.59
N GLY A 412 -18.76 3.90 20.72
CA GLY A 412 -18.12 3.36 21.93
C GLY A 412 -16.59 3.19 21.81
N GLY A 413 -15.95 4.00 20.98
CA GLY A 413 -14.49 4.10 20.86
C GLY A 413 -13.86 3.31 19.69
N SER A 414 -14.63 2.52 18.95
CA SER A 414 -14.08 1.75 17.81
C SER A 414 -15.11 1.49 16.73
N LEU A 415 -14.65 1.34 15.49
CA LEU A 415 -15.50 0.96 14.36
C LEU A 415 -16.01 -0.48 14.51
N PRO A 416 -17.28 -0.78 14.17
CA PRO A 416 -17.85 -2.12 14.26
C PRO A 416 -17.25 -3.12 13.27
N ILE A 417 -16.81 -2.62 12.11
CA ILE A 417 -16.09 -3.39 11.09
C ILE A 417 -14.69 -2.80 10.99
N PRO A 418 -13.61 -3.63 11.05
CA PRO A 418 -12.25 -3.13 10.88
C PRO A 418 -12.09 -2.37 9.57
N LEU A 419 -11.34 -1.28 9.57
CA LEU A 419 -10.93 -0.57 8.36
C LEU A 419 -9.42 -0.77 8.12
N GLU A 420 -9.07 -1.23 6.94
CA GLU A 420 -7.69 -1.44 6.51
C GLU A 420 -7.34 -0.50 5.36
N LEU A 421 -6.27 0.27 5.53
CA LEU A 421 -5.70 1.13 4.49
C LEU A 421 -4.50 0.41 3.86
N TRP A 422 -4.68 -0.13 2.66
CA TRP A 422 -3.63 -0.80 1.89
C TRP A 422 -2.96 0.20 0.98
N LEU A 423 -1.76 0.66 1.35
CA LEU A 423 -1.03 1.74 0.69
C LEU A 423 0.09 1.15 -0.17
N ASP A 424 -0.29 0.50 -1.29
CA ASP A 424 0.71 -0.03 -2.24
C ASP A 424 1.42 1.13 -2.94
N GLU A 425 2.70 0.98 -3.22
CA GLU A 425 3.58 2.03 -3.72
C GLU A 425 3.55 3.31 -2.85
N PHE A 426 3.58 3.15 -1.51
CA PHE A 426 3.50 4.24 -0.52
C PHE A 426 4.46 5.41 -0.79
N TYR A 427 5.61 5.13 -1.41
CA TYR A 427 6.60 6.13 -1.79
C TYR A 427 6.10 7.07 -2.90
N ALA A 428 5.26 6.61 -3.81
CA ALA A 428 4.80 7.35 -4.99
C ALA A 428 3.85 8.53 -4.70
N GLY A 429 3.51 8.81 -3.44
CA GLY A 429 2.93 10.09 -3.03
C GLY A 429 1.45 10.11 -2.66
N ALA A 430 0.63 9.12 -3.04
CA ALA A 430 -0.78 9.05 -2.62
C ALA A 430 -0.89 8.47 -1.19
N ARG A 431 -0.60 9.26 -0.17
CA ARG A 431 -0.53 8.86 1.25
C ARG A 431 -1.16 9.89 2.18
N PRO A 432 -1.60 9.52 3.40
CA PRO A 432 -2.06 10.47 4.40
C PRO A 432 -0.96 11.49 4.76
N ALA A 433 -1.32 12.76 4.89
CA ALA A 433 -0.36 13.85 5.11
C ALA A 433 0.43 13.71 6.42
N ASP A 434 -0.21 13.27 7.51
CA ASP A 434 0.37 13.14 8.84
C ASP A 434 0.44 11.66 9.28
N CYS A 435 0.90 10.77 8.38
CA CYS A 435 0.88 9.32 8.53
C CYS A 435 1.50 8.84 9.85
N ALA A 436 2.69 9.36 10.22
CA ALA A 436 3.39 8.97 11.44
C ALA A 436 2.57 9.22 12.71
N GLN A 437 1.93 10.40 12.80
CA GLN A 437 1.07 10.75 13.93
C GLN A 437 -0.23 9.92 13.92
N LEU A 438 -0.84 9.74 12.77
CA LEU A 438 -2.08 8.98 12.61
C LEU A 438 -1.91 7.53 13.05
N MET A 439 -0.81 6.87 12.69
CA MET A 439 -0.55 5.47 13.06
C MET A 439 -0.57 5.22 14.56
N GLY A 440 -0.18 6.20 15.37
CA GLY A 440 -0.23 6.10 16.84
C GLY A 440 -1.65 6.13 17.41
N VAL A 441 -2.60 6.79 16.72
CA VAL A 441 -3.95 7.06 17.28
C VAL A 441 -5.06 6.19 16.66
N ILE A 442 -4.90 5.68 15.45
CA ILE A 442 -5.95 4.92 14.75
C ILE A 442 -6.21 3.53 15.34
N ARG A 443 -5.21 2.96 16.02
CA ARG A 443 -5.24 1.61 16.58
C ARG A 443 -6.47 1.35 17.45
N SER A 444 -6.76 2.24 18.40
CA SER A 444 -7.88 2.06 19.34
C SER A 444 -9.24 2.10 18.64
N ARG A 445 -9.33 2.67 17.45
CA ARG A 445 -10.56 2.82 16.67
C ARG A 445 -10.82 1.70 15.65
N ASN A 446 -10.08 0.59 15.77
CA ASN A 446 -10.17 -0.54 14.84
C ASN A 446 -9.83 -0.17 13.37
N ILE A 447 -8.89 0.75 13.22
CA ILE A 447 -8.34 1.17 11.92
C ILE A 447 -6.88 0.76 11.87
N SER A 448 -6.43 0.22 10.75
CA SER A 448 -5.04 -0.16 10.52
C SER A 448 -4.52 0.35 9.20
N MET A 449 -3.23 0.68 9.18
CA MET A 449 -2.54 1.20 8.02
C MET A 449 -1.41 0.27 7.62
N ILE A 450 -1.32 -0.03 6.31
CA ILE A 450 -0.38 -0.99 5.76
C ILE A 450 0.44 -0.32 4.66
N PRO A 451 1.49 0.46 5.01
CA PRO A 451 2.41 1.02 4.01
C PRO A 451 3.27 -0.08 3.39
N ILE A 452 3.33 -0.06 2.04
CA ILE A 452 4.09 -1.01 1.25
C ILE A 452 5.20 -0.28 0.51
N LEU A 453 6.44 -0.67 0.78
CA LEU A 453 7.67 -0.02 0.35
C LEU A 453 8.56 -0.97 -0.43
N GLN A 454 9.48 -0.41 -1.20
CA GLN A 454 10.47 -1.21 -1.93
C GLN A 454 11.77 -1.40 -1.15
N SER A 455 12.08 -0.49 -0.22
CA SER A 455 13.25 -0.55 0.66
C SER A 455 13.01 0.20 1.97
N VAL A 456 13.80 -0.10 2.99
CA VAL A 456 13.80 0.65 4.27
C VAL A 456 14.25 2.10 4.03
N SER A 457 15.16 2.33 3.08
CA SER A 457 15.64 3.67 2.74
C SER A 457 14.54 4.60 2.26
N GLN A 458 13.50 4.09 1.55
CA GLN A 458 12.35 4.90 1.13
C GLN A 458 11.59 5.50 2.31
N LEU A 459 11.46 4.76 3.42
CA LEU A 459 10.80 5.29 4.62
C LEU A 459 11.60 6.42 5.25
N LYS A 460 12.94 6.26 5.31
CA LYS A 460 13.85 7.28 5.83
C LYS A 460 13.90 8.54 4.97
N ASP A 461 13.78 8.39 3.67
CA ASP A 461 13.73 9.50 2.71
C ASP A 461 12.44 10.32 2.85
N LEU A 462 11.29 9.63 2.95
CA LEU A 462 9.99 10.27 3.14
C LEU A 462 9.85 10.98 4.49
N TYR A 463 10.43 10.41 5.53
CA TYR A 463 10.29 10.89 6.91
C TYR A 463 11.67 11.06 7.53
N GLN A 464 12.16 12.30 7.49
CA GLN A 464 13.47 12.64 8.06
C GLN A 464 13.49 12.45 9.58
N GLY A 465 14.62 11.94 10.10
CA GLY A 465 14.87 11.80 11.53
C GLY A 465 13.96 10.76 12.21
N GLU A 466 13.50 11.11 13.40
CA GLU A 466 12.72 10.23 14.30
C GLU A 466 11.34 9.79 13.75
N LYS A 467 10.78 10.50 12.77
CA LYS A 467 9.45 10.16 12.22
C LYS A 467 9.42 8.81 11.51
N ALA A 468 10.51 8.39 10.89
CA ALA A 468 10.61 7.08 10.26
C ALA A 468 10.58 5.96 11.32
N GLU A 469 11.26 6.18 12.45
CA GLU A 469 11.25 5.25 13.60
C GLU A 469 9.87 5.19 14.24
N ILE A 470 9.17 6.33 14.39
CA ILE A 470 7.78 6.38 14.91
C ILE A 470 6.85 5.50 14.08
N ILE A 471 6.97 5.52 12.74
CA ILE A 471 6.16 4.66 11.87
C ILE A 471 6.48 3.19 12.12
N HIS A 472 7.75 2.85 12.22
CA HIS A 472 8.20 1.48 12.47
C HIS A 472 7.71 0.98 13.83
N ASP A 473 7.84 1.78 14.89
CA ASP A 473 7.44 1.44 16.26
C ASP A 473 5.92 1.28 16.40
N ASN A 474 5.13 2.02 15.59
CA ASN A 474 3.69 1.87 15.56
C ASN A 474 3.19 0.71 14.67
N CYS A 475 4.11 -0.08 14.10
CA CYS A 475 3.81 -1.24 13.28
C CYS A 475 4.35 -2.52 13.94
N PRO A 476 3.56 -3.21 14.78
CA PRO A 476 3.99 -4.45 15.43
C PRO A 476 4.24 -5.59 14.46
N ILE A 477 3.87 -5.42 13.19
CA ILE A 477 4.09 -6.39 12.13
C ILE A 477 5.01 -5.74 11.10
N PHE A 478 6.20 -6.31 10.95
CA PHE A 478 7.12 -5.95 9.88
C PHE A 478 7.34 -7.17 8.96
N TRP A 479 6.97 -7.01 7.69
CA TRP A 479 7.07 -8.06 6.69
C TRP A 479 8.14 -7.73 5.66
N PHE A 480 9.10 -8.60 5.50
CA PHE A 480 10.19 -8.47 4.55
C PHE A 480 10.12 -9.55 3.48
N GLY A 481 9.96 -9.15 2.22
CA GLY A 481 9.83 -10.06 1.07
C GLY A 481 11.08 -10.19 0.21
N GLY A 482 12.20 -9.63 0.63
CA GLY A 482 13.47 -9.64 -0.12
C GLY A 482 13.82 -8.30 -0.72
N CYS A 483 15.09 -8.10 -0.98
CA CYS A 483 15.66 -6.85 -1.48
C CYS A 483 16.45 -7.04 -2.78
N GLY A 484 16.74 -5.93 -3.44
CA GLY A 484 17.64 -5.89 -4.60
C GLY A 484 19.11 -6.04 -4.20
N GLN A 485 19.94 -6.29 -5.21
CA GLN A 485 21.38 -6.49 -4.97
C GLN A 485 22.09 -5.26 -4.40
N GLY A 486 21.66 -4.06 -4.80
CA GLY A 486 22.23 -2.78 -4.37
C GLY A 486 21.66 -2.21 -3.06
N ALA A 487 20.63 -2.83 -2.47
CA ALA A 487 19.97 -2.34 -1.27
C ALA A 487 20.77 -2.66 0.02
N ILE A 488 22.00 -2.19 0.13
CA ILE A 488 22.94 -2.52 1.20
C ILE A 488 22.40 -2.13 2.58
N GLU A 489 21.78 -0.96 2.72
CA GLU A 489 21.16 -0.53 3.98
C GLU A 489 20.06 -1.49 4.43
N THR A 490 19.16 -1.86 3.51
CA THR A 490 18.08 -2.81 3.82
C THR A 490 18.65 -4.17 4.24
N GLN A 491 19.68 -4.66 3.55
CA GLN A 491 20.34 -5.94 3.89
C GLN A 491 20.91 -5.92 5.30
N LYS A 492 21.59 -4.83 5.67
CA LYS A 492 22.16 -4.63 7.01
C LYS A 492 21.05 -4.51 8.07
N ALA A 493 20.06 -3.67 7.82
CA ALA A 493 18.97 -3.45 8.76
C ALA A 493 18.21 -4.74 9.08
N ILE A 494 17.93 -5.57 8.08
CA ILE A 494 17.25 -6.87 8.30
C ILE A 494 18.15 -7.83 9.07
N SER A 495 19.44 -7.91 8.75
CA SER A 495 20.40 -8.75 9.49
C SER A 495 20.53 -8.33 10.95
N GLU A 496 20.54 -7.03 11.23
CA GLU A 496 20.57 -6.47 12.59
C GLU A 496 19.28 -6.76 13.37
N LEU A 497 18.12 -6.61 12.72
CA LEU A 497 16.81 -6.93 13.33
C LEU A 497 16.66 -8.42 13.65
N LEU A 498 17.25 -9.29 12.84
CA LEU A 498 17.27 -10.73 13.09
C LEU A 498 18.14 -11.13 14.30
N GLY A 499 19.11 -10.27 14.67
CA GLY A 499 19.98 -10.51 15.80
C GLY A 499 20.95 -11.67 15.61
N LYS A 500 21.51 -12.17 16.72
CA LYS A 500 22.53 -13.23 16.73
C LYS A 500 22.07 -14.49 17.44
N ALA A 501 22.45 -15.64 16.88
CA ALA A 501 22.33 -16.95 17.50
C ALA A 501 23.71 -17.45 17.95
N THR A 502 23.75 -18.26 19.00
CA THR A 502 24.97 -18.95 19.43
C THR A 502 25.15 -20.20 18.59
N VAL A 503 26.25 -20.31 17.86
CA VAL A 503 26.60 -21.47 17.05
C VAL A 503 27.87 -22.15 17.57
N ASP A 504 27.91 -23.48 17.44
CA ASP A 504 29.11 -24.27 17.77
C ASP A 504 30.03 -24.33 16.55
N ILE A 505 31.27 -23.92 16.73
CA ILE A 505 32.33 -24.06 15.72
C ILE A 505 33.26 -25.19 16.16
N ALA A 506 33.40 -26.21 15.32
CA ALA A 506 34.40 -27.24 15.47
C ALA A 506 35.65 -26.84 14.67
N SER A 507 36.80 -26.78 15.32
CA SER A 507 38.07 -26.63 14.63
C SER A 507 38.87 -27.94 14.77
N ASP A 508 39.08 -28.61 13.65
CA ASP A 508 39.90 -29.82 13.59
C ASP A 508 41.37 -29.44 13.36
N GLY A 509 42.17 -29.57 14.40
CA GLY A 509 43.63 -29.42 14.30
C GLY A 509 44.27 -30.81 14.15
N SER A 510 44.94 -31.08 13.03
CA SER A 510 45.75 -32.27 12.84
C SER A 510 47.24 -31.89 12.92
N ASN A 511 47.91 -32.30 14.00
CA ASN A 511 49.36 -32.21 14.11
C ASN A 511 49.92 -33.62 14.24
N GLY A 512 50.31 -34.21 13.09
CA GLY A 512 50.85 -35.55 13.07
C GLY A 512 49.88 -36.61 13.57
N ASN A 513 50.20 -37.36 14.61
CA ASN A 513 49.41 -38.47 15.11
C ASN A 513 48.28 -38.10 16.12
N ASN A 514 48.14 -36.80 16.50
CA ASN A 514 47.09 -36.34 17.41
C ASN A 514 46.06 -35.48 16.73
N ARG A 515 44.82 -35.97 16.69
CA ARG A 515 43.64 -35.16 16.35
C ARG A 515 43.14 -34.45 17.59
N SER A 516 43.09 -33.14 17.56
CA SER A 516 42.46 -32.31 18.60
C SER A 516 41.23 -31.69 18.05
N ASN A 517 40.06 -32.08 18.53
CA ASN A 517 38.79 -31.42 18.21
C ASN A 517 38.54 -30.35 19.28
N ASN A 518 38.63 -29.07 18.89
CA ASN A 518 38.30 -27.98 19.80
C ASN A 518 36.92 -27.42 19.41
N TYR A 519 35.97 -27.47 20.34
CA TYR A 519 34.63 -26.91 20.21
C TYR A 519 34.59 -25.53 20.86
N GLN A 520 34.39 -24.50 20.04
CA GLN A 520 34.26 -23.13 20.51
C GLN A 520 32.87 -22.60 20.12
N LYS A 521 32.25 -21.85 21.05
CA LYS A 521 30.99 -21.15 20.74
C LYS A 521 31.27 -19.75 20.28
N THR A 522 30.52 -19.31 19.29
CA THR A 522 30.55 -17.94 18.78
C THR A 522 29.16 -17.43 18.44
N GLY A 523 29.03 -16.09 18.39
CA GLY A 523 27.80 -15.46 17.92
C GLY A 523 27.82 -15.31 16.41
N ARG A 524 26.79 -15.80 15.73
CA ARG A 524 26.55 -15.57 14.31
C ARG A 524 25.21 -14.90 14.13
N GLU A 525 25.13 -13.92 13.22
CA GLU A 525 23.85 -13.36 12.81
C GLU A 525 22.94 -14.50 12.32
N LEU A 526 21.65 -14.46 12.67
CA LEU A 526 20.67 -15.48 12.25
C LEU A 526 20.63 -15.59 10.72
N MET A 527 20.70 -14.42 10.03
CA MET A 527 21.07 -14.32 8.61
C MET A 527 22.04 -13.15 8.42
N THR A 528 23.16 -13.41 7.76
CA THR A 528 24.11 -12.37 7.35
C THR A 528 23.51 -11.48 6.26
N PRO A 529 23.98 -10.23 6.05
CA PRO A 529 23.53 -9.40 4.93
C PRO A 529 23.64 -10.08 3.57
N ALA A 530 24.65 -10.94 3.39
CA ALA A 530 24.85 -11.71 2.15
C ALA A 530 23.79 -12.81 1.96
N GLU A 531 23.30 -13.40 3.04
CA GLU A 531 22.21 -14.40 3.02
C GLU A 531 20.87 -13.72 2.81
N VAL A 532 20.61 -12.57 3.45
CA VAL A 532 19.42 -11.72 3.21
C VAL A 532 19.33 -11.33 1.74
N LYS A 533 20.45 -10.91 1.11
CA LYS A 533 20.53 -10.61 -0.31
C LYS A 533 20.12 -11.80 -1.21
N LYS A 534 20.49 -13.02 -0.81
CA LYS A 534 20.26 -14.25 -1.57
C LYS A 534 18.95 -14.94 -1.22
N MET A 535 18.13 -14.37 -0.34
CA MET A 535 16.86 -14.98 0.07
C MET A 535 15.98 -15.28 -1.16
N ASP A 536 15.42 -16.49 -1.19
CA ASP A 536 14.52 -16.93 -2.25
C ASP A 536 13.33 -15.98 -2.37
N LYS A 537 12.96 -15.63 -3.60
CA LYS A 537 11.84 -14.74 -3.90
C LYS A 537 10.48 -15.26 -3.41
N HIS A 538 10.35 -16.55 -3.13
CA HIS A 538 9.14 -17.18 -2.59
C HIS A 538 9.07 -17.19 -1.06
N ASN A 539 10.14 -16.80 -0.38
CA ASN A 539 10.19 -16.71 1.07
C ASN A 539 9.99 -15.26 1.54
N CYS A 540 9.52 -15.14 2.79
CA CYS A 540 9.43 -13.88 3.51
C CYS A 540 9.94 -14.05 4.93
N ILE A 541 10.39 -12.95 5.52
CA ILE A 541 10.72 -12.86 6.95
C ILE A 541 9.67 -11.97 7.58
N VAL A 542 9.10 -12.43 8.69
CA VAL A 542 8.09 -11.68 9.44
C VAL A 542 8.58 -11.45 10.86
N PHE A 543 8.56 -10.20 11.27
CA PHE A 543 8.80 -9.80 12.65
C PHE A 543 7.46 -9.43 13.28
N LEU A 544 7.15 -10.05 14.41
CA LEU A 544 5.96 -9.79 15.20
C LEU A 544 6.37 -9.35 16.58
N GLU A 545 5.69 -8.37 17.13
CA GLU A 545 5.86 -7.94 18.52
C GLU A 545 5.67 -9.15 19.47
N ASP A 546 6.59 -9.32 20.42
CA ASP A 546 6.63 -10.41 21.41
C ASP A 546 6.89 -11.82 20.85
N GLU A 547 7.25 -11.97 19.58
CA GLU A 547 7.55 -13.26 18.95
C GLU A 547 8.97 -13.28 18.37
N ARG A 548 9.50 -14.49 18.14
CA ARG A 548 10.73 -14.68 17.38
C ARG A 548 10.53 -14.36 15.92
N PRO A 549 11.56 -13.93 15.19
CA PRO A 549 11.46 -13.73 13.74
C PRO A 549 11.07 -15.03 13.03
N ILE A 550 10.22 -14.94 12.03
CA ILE A 550 9.64 -16.07 11.32
C ILE A 550 10.12 -16.06 9.88
N LEU A 551 10.76 -17.14 9.44
CA LEU A 551 11.05 -17.39 8.03
C LEU A 551 9.99 -18.34 7.49
N ASP A 552 9.16 -17.87 6.57
CA ASP A 552 8.08 -18.67 5.97
C ASP A 552 7.96 -18.43 4.47
N ARG A 553 7.16 -19.24 3.78
CA ARG A 553 6.83 -19.02 2.38
C ARG A 553 5.78 -17.92 2.21
N LYS A 554 5.86 -17.18 1.12
CA LYS A 554 4.85 -16.20 0.73
C LYS A 554 3.52 -16.88 0.42
N SER A 555 2.42 -16.20 0.73
CA SER A 555 1.08 -16.64 0.35
C SER A 555 0.80 -16.27 -1.11
N LEU A 556 1.28 -17.07 -2.05
CA LEU A 556 1.06 -16.82 -3.47
C LEU A 556 -0.32 -17.32 -3.89
N PRO A 557 -1.21 -16.49 -4.44
CA PRO A 557 -2.61 -16.85 -4.70
C PRO A 557 -2.76 -18.03 -5.65
N TRP A 558 -1.89 -18.16 -6.63
CA TRP A 558 -1.92 -19.27 -7.60
C TRP A 558 -1.45 -20.62 -7.02
N GLU A 559 -0.80 -20.65 -5.84
CA GLU A 559 -0.37 -21.88 -5.18
C GLU A 559 -1.50 -22.57 -4.38
N GLY A 560 -2.70 -22.60 -4.92
CA GLY A 560 -3.81 -23.38 -4.36
C GLY A 560 -4.88 -22.58 -3.61
N ASN A 561 -4.87 -21.23 -3.66
CA ASN A 561 -5.93 -20.43 -3.07
C ASN A 561 -7.24 -20.57 -3.88
N PRO A 562 -8.32 -21.16 -3.30
CA PRO A 562 -9.58 -21.39 -4.02
C PRO A 562 -10.28 -20.07 -4.36
N LEU A 563 -10.15 -19.03 -3.53
CA LEU A 563 -10.76 -17.72 -3.76
C LEU A 563 -10.14 -17.02 -4.99
N PHE A 564 -8.82 -17.17 -5.16
CA PHE A 564 -8.13 -16.67 -6.34
C PHE A 564 -8.61 -17.37 -7.63
N LYS A 565 -8.70 -18.71 -7.58
CA LYS A 565 -9.18 -19.48 -8.73
C LYS A 565 -10.60 -19.07 -9.12
N HIS A 566 -11.46 -18.86 -8.13
CA HIS A 566 -12.83 -18.42 -8.34
C HIS A 566 -12.88 -17.00 -8.95
N ALA A 567 -12.10 -16.05 -8.42
CA ALA A 567 -12.01 -14.71 -8.99
C ALA A 567 -11.55 -14.72 -10.47
N MET A 568 -10.53 -15.53 -10.80
CA MET A 568 -10.05 -15.66 -12.16
C MET A 568 -11.08 -16.35 -13.08
N GLN A 569 -11.89 -17.26 -12.56
CA GLN A 569 -12.97 -17.88 -13.30
C GLN A 569 -14.07 -16.87 -13.62
N LEU A 570 -14.52 -16.07 -12.65
CA LEU A 570 -15.49 -14.98 -12.85
C LEU A 570 -15.05 -14.01 -13.94
N ASN A 571 -13.77 -13.64 -13.94
CA ASN A 571 -13.22 -12.76 -14.97
C ASN A 571 -13.29 -13.38 -16.37
N LYS A 572 -13.11 -14.69 -16.50
CA LYS A 572 -13.27 -15.38 -17.79
C LYS A 572 -14.72 -15.45 -18.22
N GLU A 573 -15.62 -15.73 -17.29
CA GLU A 573 -17.07 -15.87 -17.56
C GLU A 573 -17.71 -14.53 -17.91
N SER A 574 -17.18 -13.41 -17.41
CA SER A 574 -17.68 -12.06 -17.72
C SER A 574 -17.48 -11.66 -19.19
N GLY A 575 -16.63 -12.36 -19.95
CA GLY A 575 -16.33 -12.06 -21.35
C GLY A 575 -15.51 -10.78 -21.60
N VAL A 576 -15.36 -9.92 -20.57
CA VAL A 576 -14.64 -8.63 -20.64
C VAL A 576 -13.30 -8.68 -19.91
N GLY A 577 -12.97 -9.81 -19.31
CA GLY A 577 -11.65 -10.06 -18.68
C GLY A 577 -11.45 -9.45 -17.31
N GLY A 578 -12.51 -8.94 -16.66
CA GLY A 578 -12.43 -8.39 -15.31
C GLY A 578 -13.53 -7.38 -14.99
N TYR A 579 -13.41 -6.71 -13.84
CA TYR A 579 -14.33 -5.67 -13.42
C TYR A 579 -14.08 -4.39 -14.23
N ILE A 580 -15.11 -3.95 -14.95
CA ILE A 580 -15.09 -2.68 -15.69
C ILE A 580 -15.94 -1.68 -14.91
N VAL A 581 -15.35 -0.53 -14.61
CA VAL A 581 -16.12 0.63 -14.16
C VAL A 581 -16.74 1.24 -15.40
N GLU A 582 -18.07 1.19 -15.49
CA GLU A 582 -18.77 1.88 -16.56
C GLU A 582 -18.47 3.38 -16.49
N PRO A 583 -18.24 4.04 -17.64
CA PRO A 583 -18.05 5.48 -17.64
C PRO A 583 -19.29 6.16 -17.07
N LYS A 584 -19.12 6.95 -16.01
CA LYS A 584 -20.20 7.73 -15.39
C LYS A 584 -20.38 9.09 -16.04
N SER A 585 -19.44 9.48 -16.85
CA SER A 585 -19.49 10.69 -17.66
C SER A 585 -18.78 10.44 -18.98
N MET A 586 -19.14 11.22 -19.99
CA MET A 586 -18.48 11.27 -21.29
C MET A 586 -18.00 12.68 -21.54
N ILE A 587 -16.96 12.82 -22.35
CA ILE A 587 -16.52 14.16 -22.81
C ILE A 587 -17.43 14.52 -24.00
N ASP A 588 -18.15 15.63 -23.88
CA ASP A 588 -18.88 16.21 -24.99
C ASP A 588 -17.87 16.65 -26.09
N PRO A 589 -17.94 16.09 -27.30
CA PRO A 589 -16.98 16.40 -28.34
C PRO A 589 -17.01 17.86 -28.81
N HIS A 590 -18.11 18.58 -28.56
CA HIS A 590 -18.27 19.98 -28.97
C HIS A 590 -17.75 20.98 -27.94
N THR A 591 -18.05 20.73 -26.66
CA THR A 591 -17.65 21.65 -25.57
C THR A 591 -16.35 21.17 -24.89
N GLY A 592 -16.02 19.89 -25.02
CA GLY A 592 -14.94 19.24 -24.30
C GLY A 592 -15.19 19.18 -22.80
N GLU A 593 -16.45 19.26 -22.37
CA GLU A 593 -16.84 19.18 -20.96
C GLU A 593 -17.33 17.77 -20.62
N TYR A 594 -17.18 17.39 -19.35
CA TYR A 594 -17.70 16.12 -18.87
C TYR A 594 -19.22 16.22 -18.68
N VAL A 595 -19.98 15.40 -19.37
CA VAL A 595 -21.42 15.25 -19.22
C VAL A 595 -21.72 13.95 -18.49
N THR A 596 -22.53 14.02 -17.43
CA THR A 596 -22.91 12.83 -16.66
C THR A 596 -23.78 11.92 -17.52
N ILE A 597 -23.40 10.66 -17.63
CA ILE A 597 -24.21 9.63 -18.26
C ILE A 597 -25.30 9.23 -17.26
N HIS A 598 -26.52 9.63 -17.52
CA HIS A 598 -27.67 9.12 -16.78
C HIS A 598 -28.08 7.75 -17.34
N ASN A 599 -27.59 6.67 -16.73
CA ASN A 599 -27.96 5.30 -17.08
C ASN A 599 -29.39 4.93 -16.61
N SER A 600 -30.12 5.84 -16.01
CA SER A 600 -31.53 5.68 -15.76
C SER A 600 -32.29 6.29 -16.93
N ILE A 601 -32.65 5.46 -17.92
CA ILE A 601 -33.93 5.66 -18.55
C ILE A 601 -34.94 5.39 -17.42
N ASN A 602 -35.22 6.38 -16.60
CA ASN A 602 -36.50 6.42 -15.90
C ASN A 602 -37.54 6.56 -17.02
N ILE A 603 -38.03 5.45 -17.49
CA ILE A 603 -39.32 5.42 -18.11
C ILE A 603 -40.27 5.73 -16.95
N GLU A 604 -40.46 7.03 -16.66
CA GLU A 604 -41.67 7.44 -15.96
C GLU A 604 -42.84 6.86 -16.73
N GLU A 605 -43.60 5.99 -16.09
CA GLU A 605 -44.85 5.42 -16.60
C GLU A 605 -45.93 6.51 -16.81
N THR A 606 -45.64 7.60 -17.49
CA THR A 606 -46.57 8.71 -17.70
C THR A 606 -46.62 9.20 -19.13
N SER A 607 -46.22 8.41 -20.08
CA SER A 607 -46.68 8.67 -21.45
C SER A 607 -47.78 7.69 -21.80
N GLU A 608 -49.00 8.17 -21.81
CA GLU A 608 -50.07 7.53 -22.54
C GLU A 608 -49.58 7.24 -23.96
N ILE A 609 -49.35 5.95 -24.24
CA ILE A 609 -48.99 5.50 -25.58
C ILE A 609 -50.10 5.94 -26.50
N PRO A 610 -49.85 6.75 -27.55
CA PRO A 610 -50.92 7.15 -28.46
C PRO A 610 -51.68 5.92 -28.96
N GLU A 611 -53.00 6.00 -28.98
CA GLU A 611 -53.87 4.90 -29.44
C GLU A 611 -53.41 4.43 -30.85
N GLY A 612 -52.96 3.19 -30.96
CA GLY A 612 -52.50 2.57 -32.20
C GLY A 612 -50.99 2.25 -32.27
N VAL A 613 -50.21 2.68 -31.28
CA VAL A 613 -48.78 2.30 -31.21
C VAL A 613 -48.59 1.12 -30.26
N LYS A 614 -48.19 -0.03 -30.80
CA LYS A 614 -47.82 -1.18 -29.96
C LYS A 614 -46.42 -0.97 -29.41
N PRO A 615 -46.21 -1.10 -28.09
CA PRO A 615 -44.87 -1.07 -27.53
C PRO A 615 -44.03 -2.21 -28.13
N ILE A 616 -42.82 -1.88 -28.61
CA ILE A 616 -41.88 -2.87 -29.13
C ILE A 616 -41.13 -3.42 -27.93
N ASP A 617 -41.31 -4.69 -27.65
CA ASP A 617 -40.45 -5.37 -26.65
C ASP A 617 -39.12 -5.69 -27.32
N ILE A 618 -38.09 -4.90 -26.94
CA ILE A 618 -36.71 -5.03 -27.46
C ILE A 618 -36.06 -6.38 -27.08
N PHE A 619 -36.65 -7.13 -26.15
CA PHE A 619 -36.21 -8.48 -25.77
C PHE A 619 -37.08 -9.58 -26.37
N SER A 620 -38.06 -9.24 -27.22
CA SER A 620 -38.86 -10.24 -27.92
C SER A 620 -38.04 -10.95 -29.01
N ASP A 621 -38.31 -12.24 -29.20
CA ASP A 621 -37.71 -13.02 -30.30
C ASP A 621 -37.98 -12.40 -31.69
N GLU A 622 -39.11 -11.71 -31.87
CA GLU A 622 -39.43 -10.96 -33.08
C GLU A 622 -38.47 -9.78 -33.31
N PHE A 623 -38.10 -9.04 -32.26
CA PHE A 623 -37.16 -7.93 -32.37
C PHE A 623 -35.73 -8.43 -32.62
N LEU A 624 -35.31 -9.51 -31.94
CA LEU A 624 -33.99 -10.11 -32.12
C LEU A 624 -33.77 -10.73 -33.51
N HIS A 625 -34.85 -11.09 -34.19
CA HIS A 625 -34.83 -11.62 -35.57
C HIS A 625 -35.16 -10.58 -36.64
N MET A 626 -35.42 -9.31 -36.29
CA MET A 626 -35.59 -8.24 -37.26
C MET A 626 -34.25 -7.99 -37.96
N ASN A 627 -34.21 -8.30 -39.25
CA ASN A 627 -33.11 -7.89 -40.13
C ASN A 627 -33.23 -6.39 -40.38
N PHE A 628 -32.48 -5.60 -39.63
CA PHE A 628 -32.28 -4.19 -39.93
C PHE A 628 -31.42 -4.07 -41.19
N THR A 629 -32.05 -3.93 -42.35
CA THR A 629 -31.36 -3.47 -43.57
C THR A 629 -31.15 -1.97 -43.45
N TYR A 630 -29.91 -1.58 -43.13
CA TYR A 630 -29.50 -0.18 -43.23
C TYR A 630 -29.62 0.26 -44.69
N LYS A 631 -30.58 1.16 -44.99
CA LYS A 631 -30.62 1.88 -46.25
C LYS A 631 -29.68 3.04 -46.15
N GLU A 632 -28.57 3.03 -46.90
CA GLU A 632 -27.76 4.22 -47.03
C GLU A 632 -28.61 5.40 -47.49
N PRO A 633 -28.56 6.54 -46.75
CA PRO A 633 -29.26 7.75 -47.21
C PRO A 633 -28.73 8.17 -48.58
N ALA A 634 -29.62 8.65 -49.46
CA ALA A 634 -29.24 9.11 -50.79
C ALA A 634 -28.20 10.26 -50.64
N ASP A 635 -27.21 10.29 -51.54
CA ASP A 635 -26.10 11.23 -51.51
C ASP A 635 -26.48 12.73 -51.45
N SER A 636 -27.75 13.09 -51.78
CA SER A 636 -28.32 14.41 -51.72
C SER A 636 -28.61 14.94 -50.29
N ASP A 637 -28.69 14.04 -49.32
CA ASP A 637 -29.18 14.35 -47.95
C ASP A 637 -28.09 14.43 -46.90
N ILE A 638 -26.83 14.23 -47.28
CA ILE A 638 -25.68 14.19 -46.36
C ILE A 638 -24.86 15.47 -46.54
N SER A 639 -24.73 16.29 -45.50
CA SER A 639 -23.82 17.44 -45.50
C SER A 639 -22.39 17.00 -45.75
N ASP A 640 -21.58 17.87 -46.43
CA ASP A 640 -20.19 17.54 -46.73
C ASP A 640 -19.36 17.19 -45.50
N GLU A 641 -19.79 17.62 -44.33
CA GLU A 641 -19.15 17.34 -43.03
C GLU A 641 -19.46 15.90 -42.57
N LEU A 642 -20.66 15.40 -42.77
CA LEU A 642 -21.01 14.01 -42.53
C LEU A 642 -20.29 13.05 -43.48
N LYS A 643 -20.10 13.46 -44.75
CA LYS A 643 -19.31 12.69 -45.74
C LYS A 643 -17.84 12.55 -45.27
N ARG A 644 -17.26 13.61 -44.68
CA ARG A 644 -15.91 13.56 -44.08
C ARG A 644 -15.88 12.61 -42.88
N LEU A 645 -16.88 12.63 -42.01
CA LEU A 645 -16.95 11.75 -40.84
C LEU A 645 -17.06 10.29 -41.24
N TYR A 646 -17.92 9.96 -42.21
CA TYR A 646 -18.02 8.61 -42.73
C TYR A 646 -16.78 8.12 -43.45
N ALA A 647 -16.06 9.00 -44.14
CA ALA A 647 -14.76 8.69 -44.74
C ALA A 647 -13.69 8.39 -43.66
N LEU A 648 -13.69 9.11 -42.56
CA LEU A 648 -12.81 8.89 -41.40
C LEU A 648 -13.12 7.56 -40.69
N GLU A 649 -14.40 7.25 -40.50
CA GLU A 649 -14.84 6.00 -39.87
C GLU A 649 -14.57 4.78 -40.75
N SER A 650 -14.77 4.91 -42.06
CA SER A 650 -14.44 3.87 -43.04
C SER A 650 -12.92 3.59 -43.08
N ASN A 651 -12.10 4.62 -42.98
CA ASN A 651 -10.65 4.51 -42.90
C ASN A 651 -10.19 3.89 -41.59
N PHE A 652 -10.85 4.26 -40.46
CA PHE A 652 -10.58 3.66 -39.14
C PHE A 652 -10.89 2.15 -39.12
N ASN A 653 -12.02 1.77 -39.64
CA ASN A 653 -12.44 0.34 -39.73
C ASN A 653 -11.54 -0.48 -40.66
N LYS A 654 -11.05 0.10 -41.77
CA LYS A 654 -10.06 -0.52 -42.64
C LYS A 654 -8.69 -0.66 -41.95
N LYS A 655 -8.29 0.33 -41.14
CA LYS A 655 -7.06 0.29 -40.32
C LYS A 655 -7.15 -0.80 -39.25
N GLU A 656 -8.30 -0.95 -38.59
CA GLU A 656 -8.49 -1.96 -37.56
C GLU A 656 -8.53 -3.38 -38.14
N GLN A 657 -9.10 -3.57 -39.30
CA GLN A 657 -9.03 -4.86 -40.01
C GLN A 657 -7.59 -5.20 -40.44
N ARG A 658 -6.83 -4.24 -40.93
CA ARG A 658 -5.40 -4.44 -41.26
C ARG A 658 -4.56 -4.75 -40.02
N ARG A 659 -4.79 -4.08 -38.87
CA ARG A 659 -4.17 -4.43 -37.58
C ARG A 659 -4.48 -5.85 -37.13
N LYS A 660 -5.74 -6.28 -37.25
CA LYS A 660 -6.17 -7.66 -36.91
C LYS A 660 -5.51 -8.70 -37.82
N THR A 661 -5.27 -8.37 -39.10
CA THR A 661 -4.61 -9.24 -40.08
C THR A 661 -3.09 -9.30 -39.82
N ALA A 662 -2.46 -8.17 -39.51
CA ALA A 662 -1.04 -8.09 -39.16
C ALA A 662 -0.72 -8.81 -37.85
N ASN A 663 -1.57 -8.66 -36.83
CA ASN A 663 -1.43 -9.39 -35.57
C ASN A 663 -1.67 -10.90 -35.73
N LYS A 664 -2.44 -11.34 -36.72
CA LYS A 664 -2.63 -12.75 -37.04
C LYS A 664 -1.41 -13.31 -37.79
N ALA A 665 -0.77 -12.51 -38.65
CA ALA A 665 0.47 -12.85 -39.32
C ALA A 665 1.66 -12.94 -38.32
N ASN A 666 1.77 -11.99 -37.39
CA ASN A 666 2.82 -12.03 -36.35
C ASN A 666 2.66 -13.21 -35.36
N LYS A 667 1.45 -13.70 -35.09
CA LYS A 667 1.25 -14.87 -34.24
C LYS A 667 1.73 -16.17 -34.91
N ASN A 668 1.70 -16.23 -36.23
CA ASN A 668 2.22 -17.38 -36.99
C ASN A 668 3.74 -17.33 -37.23
N VAL A 669 4.38 -16.16 -37.05
CA VAL A 669 5.81 -15.95 -37.19
C VAL A 669 6.60 -16.27 -35.92
N THR A 670 5.93 -16.26 -34.74
CA THR A 670 6.60 -16.58 -33.46
C THR A 670 6.84 -18.08 -33.25
N GLU A 671 6.31 -18.96 -34.11
CA GLU A 671 6.58 -20.41 -34.04
C GLU A 671 7.61 -20.91 -35.07
N SER A 672 8.20 -20.03 -35.90
CA SER A 672 9.14 -20.43 -36.97
C SER A 672 10.44 -19.62 -37.03
N VAL A 673 10.85 -18.89 -36.02
CA VAL A 673 12.10 -18.13 -36.00
C VAL A 673 13.15 -18.79 -35.13
N THR A 674 13.74 -19.88 -35.67
CA THR A 674 15.14 -20.22 -35.48
C THR A 674 15.81 -20.33 -36.83
N SER A 675 15.90 -19.26 -37.59
CA SER A 675 16.86 -19.00 -38.68
C SER A 675 16.37 -17.79 -39.47
N GLU A 676 17.05 -16.67 -39.34
CA GLU A 676 17.49 -15.80 -40.45
C GLU A 676 17.89 -14.42 -39.90
N ASN A 677 19.17 -14.35 -39.55
CA ASN A 677 19.94 -13.11 -39.39
C ASN A 677 20.41 -12.61 -40.75
N SER A 678 19.57 -12.01 -41.58
CA SER A 678 20.08 -11.45 -42.86
C SER A 678 19.67 -10.01 -43.18
N ASN A 679 18.65 -9.45 -42.49
CA ASN A 679 18.17 -8.09 -42.79
C ASN A 679 18.73 -7.01 -41.88
N THR A 680 19.14 -7.32 -40.65
CA THR A 680 19.84 -6.38 -39.76
C THR A 680 21.17 -5.92 -40.28
N ASP A 681 21.92 -6.79 -41.03
CA ASP A 681 23.23 -6.45 -41.60
C ASP A 681 23.19 -5.44 -42.75
N LYS A 682 22.07 -5.26 -43.42
CA LYS A 682 21.91 -4.24 -44.47
C LYS A 682 21.54 -2.86 -43.89
N MET A 683 20.74 -2.80 -42.85
CA MET A 683 20.39 -1.58 -42.18
C MET A 683 21.58 -0.96 -41.41
N ASP A 684 22.39 -1.78 -40.75
CA ASP A 684 23.56 -1.32 -39.99
C ASP A 684 24.67 -0.72 -40.89
N LYS A 685 24.66 -1.00 -42.21
CA LYS A 685 25.62 -0.40 -43.15
C LYS A 685 25.26 1.05 -43.57
N ILE A 686 23.99 1.45 -43.42
CA ILE A 686 23.53 2.80 -43.70
C ILE A 686 23.72 3.69 -42.47
N ASP A 687 23.75 3.09 -41.28
CA ASP A 687 23.69 3.75 -39.96
C ASP A 687 25.06 4.20 -39.39
N ASN A 688 26.18 3.85 -40.01
CA ASN A 688 27.54 4.06 -39.47
C ASN A 688 28.00 5.55 -39.40
N LYS A 689 27.09 6.52 -39.50
CA LYS A 689 27.44 7.95 -39.54
C LYS A 689 26.89 8.79 -38.36
N TYR A 690 26.04 8.21 -37.52
CA TYR A 690 25.38 8.94 -36.43
C TYR A 690 25.65 8.28 -35.07
N THR A 691 26.04 9.08 -34.07
CA THR A 691 26.27 8.58 -32.71
C THR A 691 24.93 8.43 -31.97
N SER A 692 24.85 7.56 -30.94
CA SER A 692 23.65 7.31 -30.15
C SER A 692 23.06 8.56 -29.51
N ASP A 693 23.88 9.60 -29.28
CA ASP A 693 23.49 10.85 -28.62
C ASP A 693 22.74 11.82 -29.55
N ASP A 694 22.63 11.49 -30.84
CA ASP A 694 22.03 12.34 -31.87
C ASP A 694 20.59 11.92 -32.25
N ILE A 695 20.06 10.82 -31.70
CA ILE A 695 18.73 10.28 -32.03
C ILE A 695 17.71 10.78 -31.00
N PRO A 696 16.53 11.30 -31.43
CA PRO A 696 15.50 11.72 -30.48
C PRO A 696 15.05 10.59 -29.56
N ASP A 697 14.67 10.91 -28.32
CA ASP A 697 14.22 9.93 -27.33
C ASP A 697 12.85 9.32 -27.64
N SER A 698 12.00 10.06 -28.36
CA SER A 698 10.71 9.62 -28.88
C SER A 698 10.42 10.15 -30.27
N ILE A 699 9.38 9.64 -30.96
CA ILE A 699 8.89 10.20 -32.23
C ILE A 699 8.36 11.61 -32.00
N GLU A 700 7.68 11.86 -30.89
CA GLU A 700 7.13 13.17 -30.53
C GLU A 700 8.25 14.21 -30.36
N ASP A 701 9.34 13.86 -29.69
CA ASP A 701 10.52 14.72 -29.56
C ASP A 701 11.17 14.99 -30.91
N GLY A 702 11.23 14.01 -31.78
CA GLY A 702 11.70 14.14 -33.16
C GLY A 702 10.83 15.09 -33.98
N ILE A 703 9.53 15.02 -33.85
CA ILE A 703 8.58 15.94 -34.50
C ILE A 703 8.79 17.37 -33.98
N ILE A 704 8.85 17.56 -32.68
CA ILE A 704 9.01 18.88 -32.04
C ILE A 704 10.35 19.54 -32.46
N GLN A 705 11.42 18.74 -32.45
CA GLN A 705 12.77 19.26 -32.63
C GLN A 705 13.19 19.45 -34.11
N TYR A 706 12.78 18.54 -35.00
CA TYR A 706 13.29 18.47 -36.37
C TYR A 706 12.26 18.72 -37.46
N PHE A 707 10.97 18.50 -37.20
CA PHE A 707 9.92 18.55 -38.23
C PHE A 707 9.81 19.96 -38.92
N SER A 708 10.06 21.05 -38.17
CA SER A 708 10.05 22.38 -38.71
C SER A 708 11.17 22.68 -39.71
N HIS A 709 12.27 21.94 -39.62
CA HIS A 709 13.46 22.10 -40.49
C HIS A 709 13.48 21.12 -41.67
N MET A 710 12.53 20.19 -41.73
CA MET A 710 12.38 19.23 -42.82
C MET A 710 11.61 19.81 -44.01
N ASN A 711 11.98 19.38 -45.21
CA ASN A 711 11.16 19.66 -46.38
C ASN A 711 9.89 18.79 -46.41
N GLU A 712 8.95 19.15 -47.29
CA GLU A 712 7.63 18.50 -47.38
C GLU A 712 7.75 16.98 -47.63
N ASN A 713 8.62 16.57 -48.55
CA ASN A 713 8.85 15.16 -48.91
C ASN A 713 9.41 14.36 -47.71
N GLN A 714 10.27 14.93 -46.85
CA GLN A 714 10.79 14.28 -45.64
C GLN A 714 9.69 14.06 -44.61
N ARG A 715 8.80 15.07 -44.44
CA ARG A 715 7.67 14.99 -43.50
C ARG A 715 6.68 13.91 -43.94
N GLU A 716 6.35 13.89 -45.24
CA GLU A 716 5.48 12.86 -45.81
C GLU A 716 6.05 11.45 -45.62
N LEU A 717 7.37 11.29 -45.76
CA LEU A 717 8.00 10.00 -45.60
C LEU A 717 8.04 9.52 -44.15
N ILE A 718 8.22 10.41 -43.16
CA ILE A 718 8.08 10.11 -41.75
C ILE A 718 6.62 9.74 -41.41
N GLN A 719 5.68 10.48 -41.96
CA GLN A 719 4.28 10.20 -41.76
C GLN A 719 3.90 8.85 -42.39
N ALA A 720 4.41 8.54 -43.55
CA ALA A 720 4.22 7.23 -44.16
C ALA A 720 4.85 6.11 -43.31
N ALA A 721 6.04 6.30 -42.77
CA ALA A 721 6.70 5.34 -41.88
C ALA A 721 5.89 5.06 -40.59
N ILE A 722 5.25 6.09 -40.01
CA ILE A 722 4.33 5.95 -38.88
C ILE A 722 3.06 5.21 -39.30
N GLU A 723 2.50 5.58 -40.46
CA GLU A 723 1.26 5.00 -40.98
C GLU A 723 1.44 3.54 -41.40
N ASP A 724 2.59 3.19 -41.94
CA ASP A 724 2.90 1.82 -42.36
C ASP A 724 3.38 0.91 -41.20
N GLY A 725 3.50 1.48 -39.98
CA GLY A 725 3.75 0.73 -38.75
C GLY A 725 5.21 0.36 -38.53
N MET A 726 6.15 1.16 -39.07
CA MET A 726 7.58 0.99 -38.77
C MET A 726 7.81 1.17 -37.27
N PRO A 727 8.61 0.31 -36.58
CA PRO A 727 8.86 0.46 -35.14
C PRO A 727 9.55 1.79 -34.81
N ASP A 728 9.18 2.37 -33.66
CA ASP A 728 9.63 3.69 -33.18
C ASP A 728 11.11 3.91 -33.27
N MET A 729 11.91 2.91 -32.91
CA MET A 729 13.39 3.01 -32.95
C MET A 729 13.94 3.29 -34.34
N PHE A 730 13.27 2.84 -35.42
CA PHE A 730 13.69 3.07 -36.80
C PHE A 730 13.22 4.44 -37.28
N ILE A 731 11.98 4.84 -36.94
CA ILE A 731 11.43 6.16 -37.27
C ILE A 731 12.25 7.26 -36.62
N ARG A 732 12.66 7.12 -35.36
CA ARG A 732 13.50 8.10 -34.64
C ARG A 732 14.85 8.37 -35.33
N ARG A 733 15.43 7.38 -35.98
CA ARG A 733 16.66 7.54 -36.74
C ARG A 733 16.46 8.36 -38.02
N MET A 734 15.26 8.29 -38.63
CA MET A 734 14.95 9.00 -39.87
C MET A 734 14.96 10.54 -39.68
N PHE A 735 14.68 11.05 -38.49
CA PHE A 735 14.62 12.49 -38.22
C PHE A 735 15.89 13.26 -38.55
N ARG A 736 17.05 12.59 -38.61
CA ARG A 736 18.36 13.19 -38.91
C ARG A 736 18.87 12.88 -40.28
N MET A 737 18.13 12.18 -41.11
CA MET A 737 18.58 11.80 -42.45
C MET A 737 18.18 12.82 -43.49
N ASP A 738 19.01 12.99 -44.53
CA ASP A 738 18.58 13.69 -45.73
C ASP A 738 17.52 12.83 -46.47
N TYR A 739 16.71 13.47 -47.34
CA TYR A 739 15.58 12.80 -48.00
C TYR A 739 15.98 11.51 -48.73
N GLU A 740 17.09 11.53 -49.47
CA GLU A 740 17.52 10.36 -50.26
C GLU A 740 17.90 9.16 -49.36
N LYS A 741 18.58 9.42 -48.26
CA LYS A 741 18.91 8.39 -47.26
C LYS A 741 17.67 7.92 -46.48
N MET A 742 16.79 8.85 -46.11
CA MET A 742 15.55 8.55 -45.42
C MET A 742 14.66 7.64 -46.27
N LYS A 743 14.57 7.94 -47.57
CA LYS A 743 13.85 7.12 -48.54
C LYS A 743 14.47 5.74 -48.71
N GLN A 744 15.78 5.69 -48.86
CA GLN A 744 16.50 4.42 -48.94
C GLN A 744 16.37 3.57 -47.68
N TYR A 745 16.37 4.21 -46.53
CA TYR A 745 16.18 3.57 -45.23
C TYR A 745 14.76 3.04 -45.07
N TYR A 746 13.75 3.83 -45.44
CA TYR A 746 12.36 3.43 -45.46
C TYR A 746 12.11 2.26 -46.44
N ASP A 747 12.56 2.40 -47.67
CA ASP A 747 12.43 1.36 -48.71
C ASP A 747 13.10 0.05 -48.28
N SER A 748 14.28 0.14 -47.63
CA SER A 748 15.02 -1.05 -47.14
C SER A 748 14.30 -1.82 -46.04
N TYR A 749 13.38 -1.15 -45.32
CA TYR A 749 12.57 -1.80 -44.26
C TYR A 749 11.36 -2.55 -44.84
N PHE A 750 10.75 -2.05 -45.92
CA PHE A 750 9.54 -2.61 -46.51
C PHE A 750 9.78 -3.45 -47.79
N VAL A 751 10.99 -3.48 -48.32
CA VAL A 751 11.34 -4.33 -49.50
C VAL A 751 11.85 -5.67 -49.01
N GLU A 752 10.99 -6.69 -49.07
CA GLU A 752 11.37 -8.08 -49.31
C GLU A 752 11.39 -8.39 -50.81
#